data_73abe258d2102578fbe4c78cb2999285
#
_entry.id   73abe258d2102578fbe4c78cb2999285
#
_cell.length_a   1.000
_cell.length_b   1.000
_cell.length_c   1.000
_cell.angle_alpha   90.00
_cell.angle_beta   90.00
_cell.angle_gamma   90.00
#
_symmetry.space_group_name_H-M   'P 1'
#
loop_
_entity.id
_entity.type
_entity.pdbx_description
1 polymer ?
#
loop_
_entity_poly.entity_id
_entity_poly.type
_entity_poly.pdbx_seq_one_letter_code
_entity_poly.pdbx_strand_id
1 'polypeptide(L)'
;MLFSILSIIWMSILPVCGQLAGISVKGKVVDNDGRPIEMVNILIKGTTIGVVTNNLGEFTLPPVSGKSIVIIFSFVGYEISEREVLLSGNPFVSQVLNPVFQPIPEIVVEGKKEENNLLTIPQKLTERLPAMAGSVETLIKTLPGVSNNNELSSQYSVRGGNFDENLVYVNGIEIIRPFLVKSGEQEGLSFINSDMVSSIGFSSGGFDASYGDKMSSVLDITYRKPGINSATAEIGALGASAHFEGTAAKGKFSHLTGIRYKNTAYLLGTLDKKGVYNPSFTDVQTYLNYKFNPRFSLGFLGNYASNTFQFIPETRLTKFGTLTNPFEFLVYFDGKERDKFENYMGALAADYSPNEKLFMKFQASSFFSLEKESFDILGEYYLSDINQVPESQDYADSSIVVGTGAYLDHARNSLKARVSAFEHRGTFSATRHQLQWGLKYQHERISDLVSEWEMRDSTGYSLPSGTDQLSLYRYVSGNNTVVSNRFSGFVQDNWTTSIENGELTIAGGVRMQYWDYNQQTIFSPRLSANWKIGIARNHVIRAAWGVYQQMPFFKELKNREAQIVQGVKAQKSIQYLLGYDQVFSAFDRPFRFTTEVWYKALSHLIPYQIDNLNIRYIPDQQAIGYATGIDFKINGEFVPGAQSWASLSLMKTEEDIIGDFYLKENVAGTGTEKVYPGYIPRPTDQRVNFSLFFQDYFPGYPSVKMSMTLFYGSRLPFGPPQGERYMDTFRMPPYRRVDVGFSKDLIDKNKNSNQYEKKFGIKGAWIGFELYNLFDINNTISYFWISDIKNQMHAVPNYLTGRRINLKLGIRF
;
A
#
# COMPACT_ATOMS: atom_id res chain seq x y z
N MET A 1 23.70 35.04 -1.43
CA MET A 1 22.94 35.42 -2.63
C MET A 1 21.64 34.61 -2.82
N LEU A 2 21.45 33.48 -2.15
CA LEU A 2 20.16 32.74 -2.19
C LEU A 2 19.11 33.20 -1.16
N PHE A 3 19.53 33.89 -0.11
CA PHE A 3 18.64 34.45 0.94
C PHE A 3 17.95 35.76 0.52
N SER A 4 18.49 36.50 -0.48
CA SER A 4 17.92 37.75 -0.96
C SER A 4 16.82 37.58 -2.01
N ILE A 5 16.70 36.42 -2.63
CA ILE A 5 15.66 36.11 -3.62
C ILE A 5 14.38 35.62 -2.93
N LEU A 6 14.49 34.97 -1.76
CA LEU A 6 13.30 34.52 -1.00
C LEU A 6 12.57 35.69 -0.33
N SER A 7 13.26 36.82 -0.04
CA SER A 7 12.65 38.00 0.59
C SER A 7 11.81 38.85 -0.38
N ILE A 8 12.05 38.75 -1.67
CA ILE A 8 11.32 39.54 -2.70
C ILE A 8 10.02 38.87 -3.12
N ILE A 9 9.91 37.53 -2.98
CA ILE A 9 8.69 36.77 -3.30
C ILE A 9 7.63 36.90 -2.18
N TRP A 10 8.03 37.21 -0.96
CA TRP A 10 7.11 37.32 0.19
C TRP A 10 6.41 38.69 0.32
N MET A 11 6.79 39.67 -0.48
CA MET A 11 6.27 41.04 -0.35
C MET A 11 5.21 41.45 -1.41
N SER A 12 4.78 40.54 -2.30
CA SER A 12 3.87 40.86 -3.38
C SER A 12 2.50 40.16 -3.31
N ILE A 13 2.13 39.52 -2.17
CA ILE A 13 0.78 38.94 -1.99
C ILE A 13 0.12 39.53 -0.75
N LEU A 14 -0.24 40.81 -0.82
CA LEU A 14 -1.32 41.34 0.00
C LEU A 14 -2.59 41.30 -0.84
N PRO A 15 -3.63 40.55 -0.46
CA PRO A 15 -4.93 40.66 -1.13
C PRO A 15 -5.55 41.98 -0.76
N VAL A 16 -5.78 42.83 -1.78
CA VAL A 16 -6.70 43.96 -1.68
C VAL A 16 -8.09 43.36 -1.41
N CYS A 17 -8.54 43.44 -0.16
CA CYS A 17 -9.91 43.13 0.21
C CYS A 17 -10.84 44.23 -0.27
N GLY A 18 -11.31 44.16 -1.53
CA GLY A 18 -12.47 44.88 -2.00
C GLY A 18 -13.72 44.25 -1.40
N GLN A 19 -14.40 44.89 -0.49
CA GLN A 19 -15.75 44.50 -0.06
C GLN A 19 -16.69 44.52 -1.27
N LEU A 20 -16.88 43.40 -1.91
CA LEU A 20 -18.01 43.20 -2.83
C LEU A 20 -19.25 43.06 -1.95
N ALA A 21 -20.21 43.98 -2.11
CA ALA A 21 -21.52 43.91 -1.50
C ALA A 21 -22.29 42.71 -2.09
N GLY A 22 -22.15 41.52 -1.44
CA GLY A 22 -22.83 40.28 -1.80
C GLY A 22 -24.12 40.12 -1.00
N ILE A 23 -25.09 39.39 -1.52
CA ILE A 23 -26.36 39.05 -0.87
C ILE A 23 -26.21 37.69 -0.20
N SER A 24 -26.50 37.59 1.11
CA SER A 24 -26.50 36.32 1.85
C SER A 24 -27.88 35.64 1.69
N VAL A 25 -27.86 34.35 1.36
CA VAL A 25 -29.08 33.53 1.24
C VAL A 25 -29.25 32.74 2.52
N LYS A 26 -30.40 32.85 3.15
CA LYS A 26 -30.80 32.07 4.32
C LYS A 26 -31.87 31.07 3.93
N GLY A 27 -31.95 29.96 4.66
CA GLY A 27 -32.99 28.98 4.39
C GLY A 27 -33.14 27.93 5.45
N LYS A 28 -34.11 27.03 5.22
CA LYS A 28 -34.40 25.88 6.06
C LYS A 28 -34.63 24.64 5.21
N VAL A 29 -34.10 23.51 5.61
CA VAL A 29 -34.30 22.20 4.97
C VAL A 29 -35.08 21.30 5.91
N VAL A 30 -36.15 20.68 5.38
CA VAL A 30 -37.02 19.74 6.12
C VAL A 30 -37.28 18.49 5.31
N ASP A 31 -37.73 17.42 5.99
CA ASP A 31 -38.25 16.19 5.33
C ASP A 31 -39.73 16.35 4.94
N ASN A 32 -40.30 15.26 4.34
CA ASN A 32 -41.72 15.26 3.94
C ASN A 32 -42.71 15.34 5.10
N ASP A 33 -42.26 15.05 6.33
CA ASP A 33 -43.06 15.19 7.55
C ASP A 33 -42.89 16.57 8.22
N GLY A 34 -42.10 17.48 7.57
CA GLY A 34 -41.83 18.84 8.08
C GLY A 34 -40.78 18.88 9.19
N ARG A 35 -40.08 17.77 9.47
CA ARG A 35 -39.01 17.72 10.46
C ARG A 35 -37.72 18.33 9.91
N PRO A 36 -36.98 19.13 10.70
CA PRO A 36 -35.73 19.71 10.25
C PRO A 36 -34.67 18.64 10.02
N ILE A 37 -33.91 18.78 8.92
CA ILE A 37 -32.79 17.89 8.61
C ILE A 37 -31.49 18.63 8.91
N GLU A 38 -30.74 18.12 9.88
CA GLU A 38 -29.41 18.59 10.23
C GLU A 38 -28.35 18.05 9.29
N MET A 39 -27.24 18.78 9.11
CA MET A 39 -26.07 18.35 8.30
C MET A 39 -26.34 18.14 6.80
N VAL A 40 -27.38 18.72 6.27
CA VAL A 40 -27.60 18.77 4.81
C VAL A 40 -26.48 19.60 4.19
N ASN A 41 -25.78 19.03 3.23
CA ASN A 41 -24.77 19.76 2.47
C ASN A 41 -25.43 20.66 1.42
N ILE A 42 -25.16 21.95 1.49
CA ILE A 42 -25.71 23.00 0.63
C ILE A 42 -24.55 23.62 -0.14
N LEU A 43 -24.54 23.44 -1.45
CA LEU A 43 -23.46 23.88 -2.33
C LEU A 43 -24.01 24.76 -3.42
N ILE A 44 -23.33 25.87 -3.73
CA ILE A 44 -23.65 26.66 -4.91
C ILE A 44 -23.05 25.97 -6.14
N LYS A 45 -23.89 25.62 -7.10
CA LYS A 45 -23.51 24.89 -8.33
C LYS A 45 -22.42 25.66 -9.09
N GLY A 46 -21.34 24.91 -9.43
CA GLY A 46 -20.19 25.48 -10.14
C GLY A 46 -19.22 26.27 -9.26
N THR A 47 -19.37 26.21 -7.93
CA THR A 47 -18.44 26.84 -6.98
C THR A 47 -18.03 25.85 -5.87
N THR A 48 -17.07 26.26 -5.04
CA THR A 48 -16.70 25.57 -3.81
C THR A 48 -17.39 26.17 -2.56
N ILE A 49 -18.31 27.09 -2.75
CA ILE A 49 -19.01 27.76 -1.66
C ILE A 49 -20.17 26.89 -1.20
N GLY A 50 -20.08 26.37 0.01
CA GLY A 50 -21.11 25.56 0.61
C GLY A 50 -21.14 25.67 2.13
N VAL A 51 -22.28 25.29 2.72
CA VAL A 51 -22.54 25.24 4.17
C VAL A 51 -23.35 24.00 4.49
N VAL A 52 -23.46 23.68 5.76
CA VAL A 52 -24.35 22.61 6.25
C VAL A 52 -25.46 23.17 7.11
N THR A 53 -26.61 22.51 7.16
CA THR A 53 -27.71 22.90 8.06
C THR A 53 -27.36 22.59 9.52
N ASN A 54 -27.88 23.46 10.43
CA ASN A 54 -27.81 23.25 11.87
C ASN A 54 -28.90 22.25 12.35
N ASN A 55 -28.99 22.01 13.64
CA ASN A 55 -29.98 21.11 14.28
C ASN A 55 -31.46 21.55 14.09
N LEU A 56 -31.72 22.79 13.66
CA LEU A 56 -33.06 23.29 13.31
C LEU A 56 -33.29 23.22 11.78
N GLY A 57 -32.38 22.60 11.04
CA GLY A 57 -32.41 22.52 9.58
C GLY A 57 -32.06 23.84 8.88
N GLU A 58 -31.59 24.85 9.60
CA GLU A 58 -31.33 26.19 9.06
C GLU A 58 -29.90 26.32 8.51
N PHE A 59 -29.73 27.13 7.48
CA PHE A 59 -28.47 27.47 6.88
C PHE A 59 -28.35 28.95 6.49
N THR A 60 -27.14 29.43 6.37
CA THR A 60 -26.84 30.78 5.86
C THR A 60 -25.62 30.69 4.95
N LEU A 61 -25.81 30.93 3.66
CA LEU A 61 -24.72 31.02 2.69
C LEU A 61 -23.92 32.30 2.87
N PRO A 62 -22.61 32.28 2.65
CA PRO A 62 -21.80 33.49 2.58
C PRO A 62 -22.36 34.47 1.52
N PRO A 63 -22.06 35.79 1.63
CA PRO A 63 -22.49 36.78 0.63
C PRO A 63 -21.98 36.43 -0.77
N VAL A 64 -22.88 36.31 -1.72
CA VAL A 64 -22.57 36.01 -3.13
C VAL A 64 -23.06 37.11 -4.05
N SER A 65 -22.38 37.27 -5.18
CA SER A 65 -22.71 38.30 -6.17
C SER A 65 -23.28 37.66 -7.43
N GLY A 66 -24.27 38.27 -8.05
CA GLY A 66 -24.91 37.75 -9.26
C GLY A 66 -26.38 38.19 -9.36
N LYS A 67 -27.09 37.75 -10.41
CA LYS A 67 -28.56 37.92 -10.53
C LYS A 67 -29.30 36.73 -9.94
N SER A 68 -28.80 35.52 -10.12
CA SER A 68 -29.31 34.26 -9.54
C SER A 68 -28.18 33.31 -9.26
N ILE A 69 -28.40 32.36 -8.37
CA ILE A 69 -27.54 31.19 -8.09
C ILE A 69 -28.37 29.93 -8.09
N VAL A 70 -27.74 28.79 -8.46
CA VAL A 70 -28.33 27.46 -8.30
C VAL A 70 -27.73 26.83 -7.09
N ILE A 71 -28.55 26.44 -6.13
CA ILE A 71 -28.17 25.78 -4.89
C ILE A 71 -28.46 24.30 -5.03
N ILE A 72 -27.47 23.45 -4.72
CA ILE A 72 -27.55 22.00 -4.64
C ILE A 72 -27.72 21.63 -3.18
N PHE A 73 -28.77 20.91 -2.86
CA PHE A 73 -29.04 20.33 -1.55
C PHE A 73 -28.77 18.84 -1.64
N SER A 74 -27.85 18.32 -0.83
CA SER A 74 -27.52 16.90 -0.78
C SER A 74 -27.40 16.41 0.65
N PHE A 75 -28.05 15.31 0.93
CA PHE A 75 -27.97 14.63 2.22
C PHE A 75 -28.07 13.13 1.99
N VAL A 76 -27.32 12.38 2.79
CA VAL A 76 -27.31 10.91 2.69
C VAL A 76 -28.70 10.39 2.99
N GLY A 77 -29.30 9.65 2.05
CA GLY A 77 -30.66 9.14 2.19
C GLY A 77 -31.75 9.97 1.60
N TYR A 78 -31.41 11.06 0.97
CA TYR A 78 -32.35 11.95 0.32
C TYR A 78 -31.95 12.18 -1.14
N GLU A 79 -32.96 12.46 -2.00
CA GLU A 79 -32.68 12.85 -3.38
C GLU A 79 -31.95 14.19 -3.43
N ILE A 80 -30.93 14.27 -4.28
CA ILE A 80 -30.27 15.55 -4.54
C ILE A 80 -31.26 16.48 -5.20
N SER A 81 -31.43 17.67 -4.61
CA SER A 81 -32.31 18.70 -5.14
C SER A 81 -31.53 19.92 -5.56
N GLU A 82 -31.84 20.46 -6.74
CA GLU A 82 -31.29 21.72 -7.23
C GLU A 82 -32.38 22.79 -7.26
N ARG A 83 -32.04 24.00 -6.80
CA ARG A 83 -32.97 25.13 -6.81
C ARG A 83 -32.30 26.43 -7.23
N GLU A 84 -32.86 27.09 -8.22
CA GLU A 84 -32.43 28.42 -8.60
C GLU A 84 -33.03 29.49 -7.67
N VAL A 85 -32.18 30.37 -7.19
CA VAL A 85 -32.54 31.43 -6.24
C VAL A 85 -32.12 32.79 -6.80
N LEU A 86 -33.06 33.69 -6.95
CA LEU A 86 -32.80 35.09 -7.37
C LEU A 86 -32.19 35.85 -6.19
N LEU A 87 -31.09 36.50 -6.42
CA LEU A 87 -30.40 37.33 -5.44
C LEU A 87 -31.03 38.76 -5.41
N SER A 88 -32.19 38.88 -4.77
CA SER A 88 -32.88 40.17 -4.58
C SER A 88 -33.38 40.27 -3.15
N GLY A 89 -33.12 41.38 -2.48
CA GLY A 89 -33.52 41.60 -1.08
C GLY A 89 -32.82 40.67 -0.10
N ASN A 90 -33.57 40.05 0.81
CA ASN A 90 -33.14 39.00 1.74
C ASN A 90 -33.72 37.65 1.35
N PRO A 91 -33.15 36.92 0.40
CA PRO A 91 -33.73 35.68 -0.09
C PRO A 91 -33.72 34.59 1.01
N PHE A 92 -34.92 33.99 1.26
CA PHE A 92 -35.11 32.87 2.15
C PHE A 92 -35.58 31.66 1.38
N VAL A 93 -34.90 30.53 1.53
CA VAL A 93 -35.13 29.26 0.81
C VAL A 93 -35.66 28.22 1.76
N SER A 94 -36.88 27.75 1.56
CA SER A 94 -37.39 26.53 2.23
C SER A 94 -37.31 25.38 1.25
N GLN A 95 -36.58 24.34 1.58
CA GLN A 95 -36.37 23.15 0.74
C GLN A 95 -36.85 21.90 1.47
N VAL A 96 -37.70 21.12 0.79
CA VAL A 96 -38.09 19.79 1.22
C VAL A 96 -37.20 18.78 0.50
N LEU A 97 -36.58 17.86 1.22
CA LEU A 97 -35.85 16.73 0.63
C LEU A 97 -36.69 15.47 0.75
N ASN A 98 -36.83 14.76 -0.37
CA ASN A 98 -37.52 13.49 -0.42
C ASN A 98 -36.57 12.36 0.01
N PRO A 99 -36.92 11.51 0.97
CA PRO A 99 -36.11 10.37 1.30
C PRO A 99 -36.04 9.40 0.10
N VAL A 100 -34.85 9.01 -0.30
CA VAL A 100 -34.66 7.92 -1.24
C VAL A 100 -34.89 6.61 -0.46
N PHE A 101 -35.89 5.83 -0.84
CA PHE A 101 -36.10 4.47 -0.35
C PHE A 101 -35.03 3.51 -0.94
N GLN A 102 -33.77 3.83 -0.77
CA GLN A 102 -32.71 2.83 -0.76
C GLN A 102 -32.42 2.58 0.70
N PRO A 103 -32.35 1.33 1.18
CA PRO A 103 -31.82 1.06 2.50
C PRO A 103 -30.36 1.49 2.48
N ILE A 104 -30.11 2.70 2.96
CA ILE A 104 -28.76 3.22 3.09
C ILE A 104 -28.09 2.36 4.13
N PRO A 105 -26.89 1.80 3.87
CA PRO A 105 -26.11 1.30 4.96
C PRO A 105 -25.99 2.47 5.93
N GLU A 106 -26.52 2.27 7.14
CA GLU A 106 -26.29 3.17 8.25
C GLU A 106 -24.78 3.33 8.34
N ILE A 107 -24.29 4.47 7.86
CA ILE A 107 -22.94 4.89 8.20
C ILE A 107 -23.03 5.06 9.71
N VAL A 108 -22.62 4.03 10.46
CA VAL A 108 -22.14 4.23 11.80
C VAL A 108 -21.06 5.27 11.61
N VAL A 109 -21.37 6.50 11.98
CA VAL A 109 -20.39 7.55 12.14
C VAL A 109 -19.52 7.09 13.30
N GLU A 110 -18.64 6.13 13.05
CA GLU A 110 -17.33 6.24 13.64
C GLU A 110 -16.90 7.61 13.15
N GLY A 111 -16.81 8.58 14.06
CA GLY A 111 -16.44 9.94 13.75
C GLY A 111 -15.04 10.01 13.14
N LYS A 112 -14.92 9.49 11.96
CA LYS A 112 -13.77 9.63 11.08
C LYS A 112 -13.93 10.97 10.37
N LYS A 113 -13.68 12.01 11.14
CA LYS A 113 -13.28 13.26 10.55
C LYS A 113 -11.96 13.02 9.83
N GLU A 114 -11.75 13.70 8.70
CA GLU A 114 -10.47 13.81 7.94
C GLU A 114 -9.33 14.43 8.79
N GLU A 115 -9.23 14.08 10.10
CA GLU A 115 -8.55 14.90 11.09
C GLU A 115 -7.11 14.48 11.35
N ASN A 116 -6.65 13.29 10.90
CA ASN A 116 -5.42 12.73 11.46
C ASN A 116 -4.39 12.31 10.40
N ASN A 117 -4.05 13.15 9.43
CA ASN A 117 -3.10 12.81 8.36
C ASN A 117 -3.43 11.50 7.61
N LEU A 118 -4.70 11.09 7.65
CA LEU A 118 -5.21 9.92 6.96
C LEU A 118 -5.96 10.37 5.71
N LEU A 119 -5.40 10.09 4.54
CA LEU A 119 -6.04 10.35 3.26
C LEU A 119 -7.15 9.33 3.04
N THR A 120 -8.40 9.79 2.96
CA THR A 120 -9.52 8.91 2.58
C THR A 120 -9.65 8.83 1.06
N ILE A 121 -9.66 7.60 0.54
CA ILE A 121 -9.75 7.31 -0.88
C ILE A 121 -11.11 6.64 -1.16
N PRO A 122 -11.92 7.18 -2.09
CA PRO A 122 -13.19 6.56 -2.47
C PRO A 122 -12.99 5.16 -3.05
N GLN A 123 -13.69 4.17 -2.52
CA GLN A 123 -13.63 2.77 -3.00
C GLN A 123 -13.95 2.63 -4.49
N LYS A 124 -14.82 3.48 -5.03
CA LYS A 124 -15.21 3.47 -6.45
C LYS A 124 -14.00 3.57 -7.41
N LEU A 125 -12.86 4.11 -6.95
CA LEU A 125 -11.63 4.22 -7.74
C LEU A 125 -10.91 2.89 -7.93
N THR A 126 -11.15 1.89 -7.07
CA THR A 126 -10.59 0.54 -7.21
C THR A 126 -11.41 -0.34 -8.15
N GLU A 127 -12.64 0.07 -8.47
CA GLU A 127 -13.50 -0.68 -9.38
C GLU A 127 -12.93 -0.68 -10.80
N ARG A 128 -12.72 -1.88 -11.37
CA ARG A 128 -12.24 -2.08 -12.76
C ARG A 128 -10.86 -1.45 -13.05
N LEU A 129 -10.04 -1.29 -12.00
CA LEU A 129 -8.66 -0.86 -12.16
C LEU A 129 -7.81 -2.04 -12.64
N PRO A 130 -7.00 -1.88 -13.71
CA PRO A 130 -6.01 -2.88 -14.10
C PRO A 130 -5.04 -3.12 -12.96
N ALA A 131 -5.01 -4.34 -12.43
CA ALA A 131 -4.18 -4.68 -11.29
C ALA A 131 -3.74 -6.15 -11.34
N MET A 132 -2.43 -6.40 -11.26
CA MET A 132 -1.89 -7.75 -11.21
C MET A 132 -1.91 -8.33 -9.79
N ALA A 133 -1.56 -7.54 -8.77
CA ALA A 133 -1.51 -8.00 -7.38
C ALA A 133 -2.83 -7.76 -6.63
N GLY A 134 -3.31 -6.52 -6.58
CA GLY A 134 -4.55 -6.11 -5.92
C GLY A 134 -4.92 -4.69 -6.31
N SER A 135 -6.21 -4.40 -6.48
CA SER A 135 -6.66 -3.07 -6.94
C SER A 135 -6.41 -1.98 -5.90
N VAL A 136 -6.58 -2.29 -4.60
CA VAL A 136 -6.32 -1.33 -3.51
C VAL A 136 -4.84 -1.00 -3.44
N GLU A 137 -3.97 -2.00 -3.42
CA GLU A 137 -2.52 -1.81 -3.35
C GLU A 137 -1.99 -1.11 -4.61
N THR A 138 -2.51 -1.44 -5.79
CA THR A 138 -2.15 -0.75 -7.04
C THR A 138 -2.50 0.73 -6.95
N LEU A 139 -3.65 1.07 -6.39
CA LEU A 139 -4.06 2.46 -6.17
C LEU A 139 -3.16 3.17 -5.15
N ILE A 140 -2.83 2.51 -4.02
CA ILE A 140 -1.91 3.05 -3.00
C ILE A 140 -0.53 3.35 -3.61
N LYS A 141 -0.01 2.49 -4.48
CA LYS A 141 1.27 2.67 -5.18
C LYS A 141 1.32 3.93 -6.07
N THR A 142 0.17 4.52 -6.41
CA THR A 142 0.11 5.79 -7.15
C THR A 142 0.11 7.03 -6.26
N LEU A 143 0.14 6.88 -4.93
CA LEU A 143 0.12 8.00 -3.98
C LEU A 143 1.54 8.56 -3.74
N PRO A 144 1.65 9.84 -3.33
CA PRO A 144 2.93 10.44 -3.00
C PRO A 144 3.59 9.74 -1.80
N GLY A 145 4.91 9.67 -1.83
CA GLY A 145 5.71 8.99 -0.82
C GLY A 145 5.74 7.47 -0.95
N VAL A 146 4.96 6.88 -1.85
CA VAL A 146 4.93 5.43 -2.07
C VAL A 146 5.81 5.07 -3.25
N SER A 147 6.69 4.09 -3.06
CA SER A 147 7.54 3.56 -4.11
C SER A 147 7.25 2.08 -4.38
N ASN A 148 7.41 1.68 -5.64
CA ASN A 148 7.17 0.33 -6.11
C ASN A 148 8.16 -0.03 -7.21
N ASN A 149 8.66 -1.25 -7.17
CA ASN A 149 9.55 -1.82 -8.18
C ASN A 149 9.13 -3.24 -8.61
N ASN A 150 7.94 -3.69 -8.18
CA ASN A 150 7.44 -5.03 -8.47
C ASN A 150 5.91 -5.03 -8.61
N GLU A 151 5.43 -5.28 -9.82
CA GLU A 151 4.01 -5.33 -10.14
C GLU A 151 3.32 -6.62 -9.66
N LEU A 152 4.07 -7.70 -9.47
CA LEU A 152 3.54 -8.98 -9.01
C LEU A 152 3.27 -9.00 -7.50
N SER A 153 3.89 -8.07 -6.76
CA SER A 153 3.77 -7.99 -5.30
C SER A 153 2.70 -6.99 -4.86
N SER A 154 1.99 -7.30 -3.79
CA SER A 154 1.14 -6.36 -3.05
C SER A 154 1.94 -5.46 -2.11
N GLN A 155 3.24 -5.70 -1.94
CA GLN A 155 4.15 -4.91 -1.11
C GLN A 155 4.43 -3.56 -1.74
N TYR A 156 4.71 -2.58 -0.89
CA TYR A 156 5.13 -1.23 -1.28
C TYR A 156 6.02 -0.64 -0.19
N SER A 157 6.91 0.26 -0.55
CA SER A 157 7.76 1.03 0.36
C SER A 157 7.20 2.43 0.53
N VAL A 158 7.33 3.01 1.73
CA VAL A 158 6.81 4.35 2.01
C VAL A 158 7.88 5.22 2.64
N ARG A 159 8.23 6.32 1.95
CA ARG A 159 9.21 7.32 2.43
C ARG A 159 10.49 6.67 2.95
N GLY A 160 11.08 5.81 2.14
CA GLY A 160 12.33 5.10 2.43
C GLY A 160 12.23 3.97 3.44
N GLY A 161 11.05 3.66 3.97
CA GLY A 161 10.84 2.48 4.81
C GLY A 161 10.62 1.21 3.99
N ASN A 162 10.96 0.07 4.56
CA ASN A 162 10.70 -1.22 3.94
C ASN A 162 9.21 -1.59 4.02
N PHE A 163 8.77 -2.60 3.26
CA PHE A 163 7.35 -3.01 3.26
C PHE A 163 6.86 -3.50 4.64
N ASP A 164 7.72 -4.09 5.45
CA ASP A 164 7.42 -4.58 6.80
C ASP A 164 7.30 -3.46 7.86
N GLU A 165 7.66 -2.23 7.50
CA GLU A 165 7.41 -1.02 8.29
C GLU A 165 5.99 -0.46 8.07
N ASN A 166 5.16 -1.07 7.24
CA ASN A 166 3.79 -0.64 6.94
C ASN A 166 2.77 -1.42 7.77
N LEU A 167 1.75 -0.73 8.24
CA LEU A 167 0.66 -1.29 9.03
C LEU A 167 -0.59 -1.42 8.16
N VAL A 168 -1.24 -2.57 8.19
CA VAL A 168 -2.50 -2.81 7.47
C VAL A 168 -3.57 -3.24 8.46
N TYR A 169 -4.68 -2.52 8.48
CA TYR A 169 -5.88 -2.87 9.22
C TYR A 169 -7.05 -3.19 8.30
N VAL A 170 -7.86 -4.16 8.69
CA VAL A 170 -9.20 -4.40 8.11
C VAL A 170 -10.21 -4.45 9.26
N ASN A 171 -11.18 -3.52 9.25
CA ASN A 171 -12.16 -3.34 10.34
C ASN A 171 -11.52 -3.12 11.73
N GLY A 172 -10.34 -2.50 11.76
CA GLY A 172 -9.55 -2.27 12.98
C GLY A 172 -8.75 -3.49 13.45
N ILE A 173 -8.71 -4.58 12.69
CA ILE A 173 -7.95 -5.78 12.98
C ILE A 173 -6.65 -5.74 12.17
N GLU A 174 -5.51 -5.86 12.86
CA GLU A 174 -4.20 -5.91 12.22
C GLU A 174 -4.04 -7.18 11.37
N ILE A 175 -3.62 -7.01 10.13
CA ILE A 175 -3.42 -8.10 9.19
C ILE A 175 -1.96 -8.55 9.21
N ILE A 176 -1.77 -9.84 9.52
CA ILE A 176 -0.47 -10.49 9.55
C ILE A 176 -0.26 -11.21 8.22
N ARG A 177 0.89 -10.99 7.60
CA ARG A 177 1.27 -11.65 6.34
C ARG A 177 2.00 -12.96 6.63
N PRO A 178 1.93 -13.94 5.72
CA PRO A 178 2.76 -15.14 5.78
C PRO A 178 4.25 -14.78 5.83
N PHE A 179 5.03 -15.54 6.58
CA PHE A 179 6.43 -15.22 6.89
C PHE A 179 7.41 -15.70 5.81
N LEU A 180 7.18 -16.88 5.20
CA LEU A 180 8.10 -17.46 4.21
C LEU A 180 7.87 -16.95 2.79
N VAL A 181 6.71 -16.36 2.50
CA VAL A 181 6.38 -15.86 1.15
C VAL A 181 7.43 -14.86 0.66
N LYS A 182 8.08 -15.21 -0.46
CA LYS A 182 8.96 -14.32 -1.21
C LYS A 182 8.10 -13.31 -1.99
N SER A 183 8.58 -12.10 -2.16
CA SER A 183 7.80 -11.08 -2.85
C SER A 183 7.62 -11.40 -4.34
N GLY A 184 6.41 -11.20 -4.86
CA GLY A 184 6.08 -11.26 -6.27
C GLY A 184 5.49 -12.58 -6.72
N GLU A 185 6.30 -13.53 -7.15
CA GLU A 185 5.84 -14.76 -7.83
C GLU A 185 4.95 -15.64 -6.94
N GLN A 186 5.23 -15.70 -5.65
CA GLN A 186 4.53 -16.56 -4.68
C GLN A 186 3.36 -15.87 -3.96
N GLU A 187 3.20 -14.55 -4.11
CA GLU A 187 2.25 -13.75 -3.31
C GLU A 187 0.79 -13.92 -3.72
N GLY A 188 0.53 -13.94 -5.00
CA GLY A 188 -0.76 -14.20 -5.63
C GLY A 188 -1.89 -13.22 -5.28
N LEU A 189 -2.57 -13.43 -4.16
CA LEU A 189 -3.70 -12.63 -3.71
C LEU A 189 -3.31 -11.78 -2.49
N SER A 190 -3.61 -10.48 -2.54
CA SER A 190 -3.59 -9.64 -1.34
C SER A 190 -4.70 -10.05 -0.37
N PHE A 191 -4.48 -9.84 0.94
CA PHE A 191 -5.54 -10.03 1.94
C PHE A 191 -6.76 -9.15 1.64
N ILE A 192 -6.54 -7.91 1.18
CA ILE A 192 -7.63 -6.98 0.93
C ILE A 192 -8.44 -7.43 -0.29
N ASN A 193 -9.71 -7.74 -0.05
CA ASN A 193 -10.66 -8.01 -1.13
C ASN A 193 -11.37 -6.71 -1.49
N SER A 194 -11.03 -6.12 -2.65
CA SER A 194 -11.56 -4.84 -3.14
C SER A 194 -13.08 -4.81 -3.24
N ASP A 195 -13.71 -5.95 -3.53
CA ASP A 195 -15.17 -6.06 -3.66
C ASP A 195 -15.90 -5.93 -2.31
N MET A 196 -15.19 -6.12 -1.20
CA MET A 196 -15.73 -6.02 0.15
C MET A 196 -15.49 -4.63 0.77
N VAL A 197 -14.64 -3.80 0.18
CA VAL A 197 -14.21 -2.51 0.75
C VAL A 197 -15.33 -1.46 0.70
N SER A 198 -15.44 -0.65 1.74
CA SER A 198 -16.28 0.55 1.83
C SER A 198 -15.43 1.81 1.86
N SER A 199 -14.36 1.84 2.64
CA SER A 199 -13.45 2.98 2.71
C SER A 199 -12.00 2.55 2.83
N ILE A 200 -11.11 3.37 2.29
CA ILE A 200 -9.67 3.18 2.29
C ILE A 200 -9.07 4.42 2.94
N GLY A 201 -8.43 4.24 4.10
CA GLY A 201 -7.64 5.28 4.76
C GLY A 201 -6.16 4.99 4.58
N PHE A 202 -5.36 5.97 4.12
CA PHE A 202 -3.93 5.82 3.95
C PHE A 202 -3.16 6.99 4.56
N SER A 203 -2.10 6.69 5.31
CA SER A 203 -1.16 7.68 5.82
C SER A 203 0.28 7.28 5.48
N SER A 204 1.03 8.19 4.87
CA SER A 204 2.46 8.01 4.54
C SER A 204 3.40 8.45 5.67
N GLY A 205 2.87 8.72 6.86
CA GLY A 205 3.60 9.13 8.07
C GLY A 205 2.85 10.19 8.86
N GLY A 206 3.31 10.51 10.06
CA GLY A 206 2.63 11.47 10.93
C GLY A 206 1.27 10.99 11.46
N PHE A 207 0.99 9.68 11.43
CA PHE A 207 -0.25 9.10 11.92
C PHE A 207 -0.30 9.12 13.46
N ASP A 208 -1.52 9.16 14.00
CA ASP A 208 -1.78 9.35 15.41
C ASP A 208 -1.47 8.13 16.30
N ALA A 209 -1.62 8.27 17.65
CA ALA A 209 -1.26 7.24 18.62
C ALA A 209 -2.20 6.02 18.62
N SER A 210 -3.37 6.12 17.99
CA SER A 210 -4.32 5.00 17.86
C SER A 210 -3.79 3.90 16.93
N TYR A 211 -2.88 4.26 16.01
CA TYR A 211 -2.17 3.31 15.14
C TYR A 211 -0.80 2.99 15.72
N GLY A 212 -0.42 1.71 15.80
CA GLY A 212 0.75 1.29 16.55
C GLY A 212 1.82 0.57 15.76
N ASP A 213 2.98 0.50 16.36
CA ASP A 213 3.97 -0.56 16.22
C ASP A 213 4.63 -0.72 14.83
N LYS A 214 4.54 0.31 13.96
CA LYS A 214 5.20 0.41 12.65
C LYS A 214 5.74 1.82 12.41
N MET A 215 6.75 1.93 11.51
CA MET A 215 7.54 3.16 11.36
C MET A 215 7.23 3.95 10.09
N SER A 216 6.51 3.39 9.11
CA SER A 216 6.41 4.05 7.81
C SER A 216 5.02 4.48 7.43
N SER A 217 4.05 3.59 7.35
CA SER A 217 2.69 3.94 6.90
C SER A 217 1.59 3.16 7.59
N VAL A 218 0.36 3.64 7.42
CA VAL A 218 -0.87 2.97 7.83
C VAL A 218 -1.81 2.87 6.63
N LEU A 219 -2.37 1.69 6.41
CA LEU A 219 -3.47 1.41 5.51
C LEU A 219 -4.63 0.86 6.35
N ASP A 220 -5.71 1.63 6.48
CA ASP A 220 -6.89 1.28 7.26
C ASP A 220 -8.09 1.05 6.35
N ILE A 221 -8.51 -0.18 6.25
CA ILE A 221 -9.59 -0.65 5.39
C ILE A 221 -10.84 -0.93 6.22
N THR A 222 -11.96 -0.39 5.78
CA THR A 222 -13.27 -0.75 6.34
C THR A 222 -14.07 -1.53 5.30
N TYR A 223 -14.58 -2.70 5.67
CA TYR A 223 -15.49 -3.49 4.84
C TYR A 223 -16.93 -2.97 4.95
N ARG A 224 -17.70 -3.17 3.87
CA ARG A 224 -19.08 -2.72 3.78
C ARG A 224 -19.98 -3.47 4.76
N LYS A 225 -21.02 -2.77 5.24
CA LYS A 225 -22.19 -3.39 5.90
C LYS A 225 -23.34 -3.28 4.90
N PRO A 226 -23.67 -4.36 4.18
CA PRO A 226 -24.67 -4.30 3.09
C PRO A 226 -26.07 -3.94 3.59
N GLY A 227 -26.79 -3.14 2.81
CA GLY A 227 -28.21 -2.80 3.05
C GLY A 227 -29.16 -3.56 2.13
N ILE A 228 -28.66 -4.11 1.03
CA ILE A 228 -29.44 -4.82 0.00
C ILE A 228 -28.78 -6.16 -0.35
N ASN A 229 -29.57 -7.07 -0.90
CA ASN A 229 -29.05 -8.33 -1.42
C ASN A 229 -28.49 -8.13 -2.82
N SER A 230 -27.24 -8.56 -3.02
CA SER A 230 -26.55 -8.48 -4.29
C SER A 230 -25.52 -9.59 -4.41
N ALA A 231 -25.25 -10.03 -5.62
CA ALA A 231 -24.18 -10.93 -5.94
C ALA A 231 -23.41 -10.42 -7.16
N THR A 232 -22.10 -10.60 -7.18
CA THR A 232 -21.26 -10.24 -8.33
C THR A 232 -20.34 -11.43 -8.63
N ALA A 233 -20.21 -11.75 -9.91
CA ALA A 233 -19.24 -12.73 -10.38
C ALA A 233 -18.38 -12.11 -11.47
N GLU A 234 -17.09 -12.36 -11.43
CA GLU A 234 -16.12 -11.91 -12.43
C GLU A 234 -15.23 -13.10 -12.85
N ILE A 235 -14.96 -13.22 -14.13
CA ILE A 235 -14.03 -14.18 -14.70
C ILE A 235 -13.10 -13.47 -15.68
N GLY A 236 -11.84 -13.85 -15.69
CA GLY A 236 -10.81 -13.34 -16.59
C GLY A 236 -9.68 -14.33 -16.80
N ALA A 237 -8.71 -13.95 -17.63
CA ALA A 237 -7.55 -14.82 -17.91
C ALA A 237 -6.68 -15.11 -16.67
N LEU A 238 -6.74 -14.24 -15.65
CA LEU A 238 -5.95 -14.37 -14.43
C LEU A 238 -6.70 -15.10 -13.30
N GLY A 239 -7.98 -15.43 -13.47
CA GLY A 239 -8.77 -16.11 -12.45
C GLY A 239 -10.25 -15.72 -12.44
N ALA A 240 -10.89 -15.99 -11.32
CA ALA A 240 -12.31 -15.72 -11.11
C ALA A 240 -12.59 -15.26 -9.69
N SER A 241 -13.62 -14.45 -9.51
CA SER A 241 -14.12 -14.04 -8.19
C SER A 241 -15.63 -14.10 -8.13
N ALA A 242 -16.14 -14.35 -6.94
CA ALA A 242 -17.57 -14.27 -6.64
C ALA A 242 -17.76 -13.54 -5.32
N HIS A 243 -18.73 -12.67 -5.28
CA HIS A 243 -19.05 -11.86 -4.12
C HIS A 243 -20.55 -11.91 -3.84
N PHE A 244 -20.89 -12.13 -2.58
CA PHE A 244 -22.28 -12.23 -2.11
C PHE A 244 -22.47 -11.31 -0.91
N GLU A 245 -23.51 -10.51 -0.98
CA GLU A 245 -23.84 -9.60 0.14
C GLU A 245 -25.35 -9.56 0.35
N GLY A 246 -25.75 -9.31 1.59
CA GLY A 246 -27.15 -9.18 1.88
C GLY A 246 -27.50 -8.93 3.31
N THR A 247 -28.80 -8.76 3.53
CA THR A 247 -29.40 -8.53 4.84
C THR A 247 -30.54 -9.50 5.12
N ALA A 248 -30.69 -9.85 6.39
CA ALA A 248 -31.80 -10.67 6.90
C ALA A 248 -32.30 -10.11 8.25
N ALA A 249 -33.33 -10.73 8.83
CA ALA A 249 -33.91 -10.36 10.11
C ALA A 249 -34.29 -8.86 10.20
N LYS A 250 -34.96 -8.34 9.15
CA LYS A 250 -35.38 -6.92 9.04
C LYS A 250 -34.16 -5.95 9.15
N GLY A 251 -33.04 -6.28 8.51
CA GLY A 251 -31.81 -5.47 8.48
C GLY A 251 -30.92 -5.60 9.72
N LYS A 252 -31.28 -6.45 10.71
CA LYS A 252 -30.44 -6.69 11.89
C LYS A 252 -29.21 -7.54 11.59
N PHE A 253 -29.32 -8.47 10.64
CA PHE A 253 -28.20 -9.30 10.20
C PHE A 253 -27.73 -8.84 8.83
N SER A 254 -26.43 -8.63 8.67
CA SER A 254 -25.81 -8.42 7.36
C SER A 254 -24.66 -9.40 7.14
N HIS A 255 -24.51 -9.86 5.91
CA HIS A 255 -23.41 -10.73 5.50
C HIS A 255 -22.76 -10.19 4.24
N LEU A 256 -21.45 -10.39 4.17
CA LEU A 256 -20.60 -10.01 3.05
C LEU A 256 -19.58 -11.13 2.88
N THR A 257 -19.61 -11.86 1.76
CA THR A 257 -18.71 -12.99 1.51
C THR A 257 -18.09 -12.87 0.13
N GLY A 258 -16.78 -12.97 0.07
CA GLY A 258 -16.00 -12.97 -1.16
C GLY A 258 -15.18 -14.24 -1.31
N ILE A 259 -15.19 -14.81 -2.51
CA ILE A 259 -14.40 -15.97 -2.91
C ILE A 259 -13.56 -15.53 -4.10
N ARG A 260 -12.25 -15.77 -4.04
CA ARG A 260 -11.35 -15.44 -5.15
C ARG A 260 -10.46 -16.62 -5.48
N TYR A 261 -10.29 -16.85 -6.77
CA TYR A 261 -9.31 -17.76 -7.34
C TYR A 261 -8.44 -17.02 -8.32
N LYS A 262 -7.13 -17.19 -8.24
CA LYS A 262 -6.17 -16.57 -9.16
C LYS A 262 -5.12 -17.57 -9.59
N ASN A 263 -4.77 -17.54 -10.87
CA ASN A 263 -3.67 -18.28 -11.45
C ASN A 263 -2.81 -17.32 -12.27
N THR A 264 -1.56 -17.15 -11.88
CA THR A 264 -0.64 -16.21 -12.52
C THR A 264 0.30 -16.88 -13.54
N ALA A 265 0.11 -18.16 -13.88
CA ALA A 265 0.96 -18.86 -14.85
C ALA A 265 1.09 -18.10 -16.18
N TYR A 266 0.00 -17.53 -16.66
CA TYR A 266 -0.04 -16.72 -17.88
C TYR A 266 0.88 -15.47 -17.78
N LEU A 267 0.97 -14.83 -16.62
CA LEU A 267 1.86 -13.70 -16.38
C LEU A 267 3.31 -14.16 -16.24
N LEU A 268 3.53 -15.18 -15.40
CA LEU A 268 4.87 -15.70 -15.08
C LEU A 268 5.57 -16.29 -16.31
N GLY A 269 4.82 -16.84 -17.28
CA GLY A 269 5.37 -17.30 -18.54
C GLY A 269 6.05 -16.22 -19.40
N THR A 270 6.00 -14.92 -19.02
CA THR A 270 6.78 -13.84 -19.65
C THR A 270 8.10 -13.55 -18.97
N LEU A 271 8.30 -14.08 -17.78
CA LEU A 271 9.54 -13.88 -17.05
C LEU A 271 10.72 -14.43 -17.85
N ASP A 272 11.88 -13.81 -17.66
CA ASP A 272 13.13 -14.28 -18.25
C ASP A 272 13.58 -15.62 -17.65
N LYS A 273 13.26 -15.87 -16.37
CA LYS A 273 13.38 -17.17 -15.73
C LYS A 273 12.37 -18.14 -16.34
N LYS A 274 12.81 -18.88 -17.38
CA LYS A 274 11.97 -19.84 -18.09
C LYS A 274 11.63 -21.04 -17.22
N GLY A 275 10.43 -21.57 -17.40
CA GLY A 275 9.97 -22.75 -16.68
C GLY A 275 8.46 -22.92 -16.70
N VAL A 276 8.02 -24.08 -16.24
CA VAL A 276 6.60 -24.36 -16.05
C VAL A 276 6.19 -23.84 -14.68
N TYR A 277 5.42 -22.77 -14.68
CA TYR A 277 4.81 -22.18 -13.48
C TYR A 277 3.41 -22.73 -13.27
N ASN A 278 3.13 -23.23 -12.09
CA ASN A 278 1.80 -23.72 -11.70
C ASN A 278 1.38 -23.09 -10.35
N PRO A 279 1.12 -21.77 -10.32
CA PRO A 279 0.61 -21.08 -9.15
C PRO A 279 -0.91 -21.26 -9.03
N SER A 280 -1.39 -21.46 -7.82
CA SER A 280 -2.81 -21.52 -7.50
C SER A 280 -3.08 -20.80 -6.19
N PHE A 281 -3.83 -19.73 -6.25
CA PHE A 281 -4.15 -18.88 -5.11
C PHE A 281 -5.67 -18.84 -4.94
N THR A 282 -6.13 -19.22 -3.74
CA THR A 282 -7.55 -19.22 -3.41
C THR A 282 -7.75 -18.55 -2.06
N ASP A 283 -8.71 -17.68 -1.95
CA ASP A 283 -9.16 -17.20 -0.66
C ASP A 283 -10.68 -17.14 -0.54
N VAL A 284 -11.15 -17.27 0.71
CA VAL A 284 -12.54 -17.10 1.09
C VAL A 284 -12.57 -16.17 2.28
N GLN A 285 -13.29 -15.07 2.17
CA GLN A 285 -13.48 -14.11 3.24
C GLN A 285 -14.95 -13.92 3.53
N THR A 286 -15.31 -13.81 4.81
CA THR A 286 -16.68 -13.50 5.21
C THR A 286 -16.67 -12.47 6.32
N TYR A 287 -17.56 -11.49 6.22
CA TYR A 287 -17.84 -10.50 7.26
C TYR A 287 -19.32 -10.54 7.59
N LEU A 288 -19.62 -10.98 8.81
CA LEU A 288 -20.96 -11.08 9.35
C LEU A 288 -21.15 -10.00 10.41
N ASN A 289 -22.30 -9.36 10.44
CA ASN A 289 -22.62 -8.38 11.46
C ASN A 289 -24.07 -8.57 11.92
N TYR A 290 -24.28 -8.58 13.24
CA TYR A 290 -25.61 -8.68 13.84
C TYR A 290 -25.83 -7.51 14.81
N LYS A 291 -26.85 -6.70 14.53
CA LYS A 291 -27.29 -5.61 15.40
C LYS A 291 -28.38 -6.11 16.33
N PHE A 292 -28.06 -6.27 17.63
CA PHE A 292 -29.04 -6.63 18.66
C PHE A 292 -29.98 -5.46 18.90
N ASN A 293 -29.43 -4.25 19.00
CA ASN A 293 -30.14 -3.00 19.15
C ASN A 293 -29.27 -1.83 18.63
N PRO A 294 -29.76 -0.57 18.60
CA PRO A 294 -28.98 0.58 18.13
C PRO A 294 -27.67 0.84 18.89
N ARG A 295 -27.52 0.31 20.10
CA ARG A 295 -26.37 0.52 20.98
C ARG A 295 -25.36 -0.63 20.97
N PHE A 296 -25.75 -1.83 20.48
CA PHE A 296 -24.91 -3.01 20.55
C PHE A 296 -24.95 -3.83 19.27
N SER A 297 -23.79 -4.10 18.67
CA SER A 297 -23.63 -4.99 17.53
C SER A 297 -22.45 -5.95 17.71
N LEU A 298 -22.54 -7.12 17.09
CA LEU A 298 -21.49 -8.13 17.07
C LEU A 298 -21.11 -8.40 15.62
N GLY A 299 -19.81 -8.30 15.31
CA GLY A 299 -19.22 -8.59 14.03
C GLY A 299 -18.32 -9.80 14.07
N PHE A 300 -18.26 -10.56 12.99
CA PHE A 300 -17.30 -11.66 12.78
C PHE A 300 -16.64 -11.48 11.42
N LEU A 301 -15.31 -11.47 11.40
CA LEU A 301 -14.48 -11.51 10.18
C LEU A 301 -13.75 -12.85 10.13
N GLY A 302 -13.99 -13.64 9.08
CA GLY A 302 -13.29 -14.89 8.81
C GLY A 302 -12.53 -14.82 7.49
N ASN A 303 -11.34 -15.42 7.45
CA ASN A 303 -10.56 -15.60 6.23
C ASN A 303 -9.90 -16.98 6.23
N TYR A 304 -9.97 -17.63 5.08
CA TYR A 304 -9.15 -18.79 4.71
C TYR A 304 -8.45 -18.49 3.41
N ALA A 305 -7.13 -18.67 3.35
CA ALA A 305 -6.35 -18.53 2.14
C ALA A 305 -5.42 -19.73 1.96
N SER A 306 -5.34 -20.25 0.74
CA SER A 306 -4.43 -21.31 0.34
C SER A 306 -3.68 -20.89 -0.92
N ASN A 307 -2.37 -20.77 -0.79
CA ASN A 307 -1.46 -20.42 -1.87
C ASN A 307 -0.55 -21.61 -2.13
N THR A 308 -0.59 -22.13 -3.34
CA THR A 308 0.32 -23.18 -3.80
C THR A 308 1.12 -22.60 -4.97
N PHE A 309 2.41 -22.75 -4.90
CA PHE A 309 3.32 -22.36 -5.98
C PHE A 309 4.18 -23.56 -6.34
N GLN A 310 4.21 -23.89 -7.62
CA GLN A 310 5.10 -24.90 -8.16
C GLN A 310 5.85 -24.29 -9.34
N PHE A 311 7.15 -24.52 -9.37
CA PHE A 311 8.02 -24.09 -10.43
C PHE A 311 8.94 -25.24 -10.86
N ILE A 312 9.00 -25.51 -12.15
CA ILE A 312 9.92 -26.43 -12.79
C ILE A 312 10.76 -25.59 -13.75
N PRO A 313 12.01 -25.28 -13.44
CA PRO A 313 12.85 -24.45 -14.27
C PRO A 313 13.18 -25.15 -15.60
N GLU A 314 13.28 -24.35 -16.66
CA GLU A 314 13.72 -24.77 -17.99
C GLU A 314 15.04 -24.08 -18.35
N THR A 315 15.71 -24.58 -19.35
CA THR A 315 16.94 -23.98 -19.89
C THR A 315 16.72 -22.50 -20.15
N ARG A 316 17.61 -21.69 -19.64
CA ARG A 316 17.57 -20.22 -19.76
C ARG A 316 18.79 -19.71 -20.50
N LEU A 317 18.54 -18.83 -21.49
CA LEU A 317 19.55 -18.06 -22.18
C LEU A 317 19.32 -16.58 -21.93
N THR A 318 20.25 -15.87 -21.31
CA THR A 318 20.16 -14.44 -21.04
C THR A 318 21.35 -13.72 -21.65
N LYS A 319 21.09 -12.72 -22.52
CA LYS A 319 22.12 -11.83 -23.05
C LYS A 319 22.14 -10.54 -22.22
N PHE A 320 23.32 -10.12 -21.79
CA PHE A 320 23.51 -8.96 -20.91
C PHE A 320 24.89 -8.32 -21.13
N GLY A 321 25.18 -7.22 -20.40
CA GLY A 321 26.44 -6.49 -20.53
C GLY A 321 26.29 -5.17 -21.28
N THR A 322 27.38 -4.68 -21.83
CA THR A 322 27.45 -3.43 -22.61
C THR A 322 27.67 -3.71 -24.08
N LEU A 323 27.53 -2.70 -24.93
CA LEU A 323 27.87 -2.83 -26.37
C LEU A 323 29.32 -3.21 -26.60
N THR A 324 30.20 -2.90 -25.66
CA THR A 324 31.64 -3.23 -25.75
C THR A 324 32.01 -4.56 -25.09
N ASN A 325 31.18 -5.06 -24.19
CA ASN A 325 31.40 -6.32 -23.46
C ASN A 325 30.04 -7.04 -23.30
N PRO A 326 29.50 -7.63 -24.36
CA PRO A 326 28.28 -8.42 -24.28
C PRO A 326 28.59 -9.84 -23.86
N PHE A 327 27.79 -10.34 -22.95
CA PHE A 327 27.85 -11.70 -22.43
C PHE A 327 26.57 -12.47 -22.73
N GLU A 328 26.72 -13.78 -22.83
CA GLU A 328 25.65 -14.74 -22.92
C GLU A 328 25.76 -15.72 -21.74
N PHE A 329 24.66 -15.86 -20.99
CA PHE A 329 24.55 -16.77 -19.86
C PHE A 329 23.52 -17.85 -20.17
N LEU A 330 23.98 -19.07 -20.36
CA LEU A 330 23.17 -20.25 -20.61
C LEU A 330 23.15 -21.12 -19.35
N VAL A 331 21.97 -21.51 -18.89
CA VAL A 331 21.80 -22.42 -17.75
C VAL A 331 20.88 -23.56 -18.14
N TYR A 332 21.35 -24.78 -17.94
CA TYR A 332 20.53 -25.98 -17.97
C TYR A 332 20.04 -26.29 -16.57
N PHE A 333 18.72 -26.42 -16.40
CA PHE A 333 18.13 -26.73 -15.12
C PHE A 333 17.54 -28.13 -15.08
N ASP A 334 17.59 -28.74 -13.89
CA ASP A 334 16.80 -29.90 -13.50
C ASP A 334 16.26 -29.71 -12.07
N GLY A 335 15.12 -30.32 -11.78
CA GLY A 335 14.51 -30.25 -10.46
C GLY A 335 13.21 -29.45 -10.41
N LYS A 336 12.78 -29.09 -9.21
CA LYS A 336 11.52 -28.38 -8.96
C LYS A 336 11.48 -27.67 -7.62
N GLU A 337 10.70 -26.61 -7.58
CA GLU A 337 10.27 -25.91 -6.35
C GLU A 337 8.78 -26.16 -6.12
N ARG A 338 8.39 -26.37 -4.87
CA ARG A 338 7.01 -26.51 -4.45
C ARG A 338 6.82 -25.89 -3.08
N ASP A 339 5.98 -24.85 -3.05
CA ASP A 339 5.64 -24.12 -1.84
C ASP A 339 4.15 -24.15 -1.58
N LYS A 340 3.79 -24.17 -0.31
CA LYS A 340 2.40 -24.17 0.14
C LYS A 340 2.26 -23.30 1.39
N PHE A 341 1.34 -22.33 1.31
CA PHE A 341 1.05 -21.41 2.40
C PHE A 341 -0.45 -21.43 2.68
N GLU A 342 -0.84 -21.89 3.87
CA GLU A 342 -2.24 -21.97 4.31
C GLU A 342 -2.44 -21.03 5.50
N ASN A 343 -3.39 -20.08 5.37
CA ASN A 343 -3.67 -19.09 6.38
C ASN A 343 -5.12 -19.15 6.80
N TYR A 344 -5.33 -19.09 8.10
CA TYR A 344 -6.64 -19.06 8.74
C TYR A 344 -6.68 -17.85 9.66
N MET A 345 -7.73 -17.05 9.55
CA MET A 345 -7.97 -15.91 10.43
C MET A 345 -9.42 -15.89 10.85
N GLY A 346 -9.65 -15.69 12.14
CA GLY A 346 -10.95 -15.43 12.71
C GLY A 346 -10.89 -14.26 13.68
N ALA A 347 -11.86 -13.36 13.61
CA ALA A 347 -11.95 -12.25 14.55
C ALA A 347 -13.40 -11.93 14.88
N LEU A 348 -13.66 -11.71 16.17
CA LEU A 348 -14.92 -11.23 16.72
C LEU A 348 -14.76 -9.80 17.18
N ALA A 349 -15.74 -8.95 16.89
CA ALA A 349 -15.77 -7.56 17.32
C ALA A 349 -17.14 -7.23 17.92
N ALA A 350 -17.17 -6.71 19.13
CA ALA A 350 -18.34 -6.22 19.81
C ALA A 350 -18.27 -4.70 19.88
N ASP A 351 -19.19 -4.01 19.21
CA ASP A 351 -19.34 -2.56 19.23
C ASP A 351 -20.46 -2.18 20.22
N TYR A 352 -20.15 -1.28 21.16
CA TYR A 352 -21.09 -0.83 22.17
C TYR A 352 -21.09 0.69 22.33
N SER A 353 -22.22 1.33 22.09
CA SER A 353 -22.44 2.77 22.23
C SER A 353 -23.55 3.02 23.29
N PRO A 354 -23.21 3.15 24.57
CA PRO A 354 -24.23 3.38 25.63
C PRO A 354 -24.98 4.69 25.43
N ASN A 355 -24.33 5.68 24.82
CA ASN A 355 -24.90 6.98 24.45
C ASN A 355 -24.17 7.53 23.23
N GLU A 356 -24.58 8.69 22.71
CA GLU A 356 -24.01 9.34 21.52
C GLU A 356 -22.55 9.83 21.69
N LYS A 357 -22.09 9.97 22.95
CA LYS A 357 -20.74 10.49 23.25
C LYS A 357 -19.70 9.41 23.47
N LEU A 358 -20.13 8.18 23.82
CA LEU A 358 -19.23 7.10 24.19
C LEU A 358 -19.39 5.91 23.23
N PHE A 359 -18.31 5.56 22.57
CA PHE A 359 -18.19 4.35 21.77
C PHE A 359 -17.11 3.44 22.34
N MET A 360 -17.39 2.16 22.46
CA MET A 360 -16.46 1.14 22.93
C MET A 360 -16.47 -0.04 21.96
N LYS A 361 -15.28 -0.54 21.62
CA LYS A 361 -15.08 -1.71 20.78
C LYS A 361 -14.21 -2.73 21.51
N PHE A 362 -14.64 -3.97 21.51
CA PHE A 362 -13.89 -5.12 22.04
C PHE A 362 -13.65 -6.08 20.89
N GLN A 363 -12.41 -6.48 20.65
CA GLN A 363 -12.03 -7.37 19.57
C GLN A 363 -11.21 -8.53 20.09
N ALA A 364 -11.49 -9.73 19.58
CA ALA A 364 -10.66 -10.92 19.78
C ALA A 364 -10.35 -11.50 18.43
N SER A 365 -9.07 -11.73 18.12
CA SER A 365 -8.63 -12.25 16.84
C SER A 365 -7.61 -13.37 17.02
N SER A 366 -7.58 -14.29 16.07
CA SER A 366 -6.55 -15.31 15.97
C SER A 366 -6.18 -15.52 14.51
N PHE A 367 -4.89 -15.46 14.23
CA PHE A 367 -4.27 -15.80 12.96
C PHE A 367 -3.45 -17.07 13.13
N PHE A 368 -3.56 -17.98 12.16
CA PHE A 368 -2.78 -19.21 12.11
C PHE A 368 -2.27 -19.43 10.70
N SER A 369 -0.95 -19.67 10.56
CA SER A 369 -0.28 -19.92 9.28
C SER A 369 0.47 -21.25 9.32
N LEU A 370 0.33 -22.02 8.25
CA LEU A 370 1.10 -23.22 7.95
C LEU A 370 1.84 -22.98 6.64
N GLU A 371 3.17 -22.88 6.72
CA GLU A 371 4.00 -22.52 5.59
C GLU A 371 5.03 -23.61 5.35
N LYS A 372 5.15 -24.03 4.09
CA LYS A 372 6.13 -25.01 3.63
C LYS A 372 6.79 -24.53 2.35
N GLU A 373 8.09 -24.60 2.31
CA GLU A 373 8.91 -24.34 1.15
C GLU A 373 9.80 -25.55 0.90
N SER A 374 9.83 -26.06 -0.32
CA SER A 374 10.66 -27.18 -0.69
C SER A 374 11.15 -27.07 -2.12
N PHE A 375 12.44 -27.14 -2.32
CA PHE A 375 13.03 -27.21 -3.65
C PHE A 375 14.28 -28.10 -3.68
N ASP A 376 14.50 -28.69 -4.84
CA ASP A 376 15.74 -29.31 -5.30
C ASP A 376 15.95 -28.80 -6.72
N ILE A 377 16.94 -27.93 -6.93
CA ILE A 377 17.23 -27.31 -8.22
C ILE A 377 18.70 -27.45 -8.53
N LEU A 378 19.01 -28.25 -9.53
CA LEU A 378 20.31 -28.33 -10.16
C LEU A 378 20.39 -27.31 -11.31
N GLY A 379 21.45 -26.54 -11.36
CA GLY A 379 21.75 -25.62 -12.46
C GLY A 379 23.17 -25.84 -12.97
N GLU A 380 23.33 -26.14 -14.25
CA GLU A 380 24.62 -26.17 -14.93
C GLU A 380 24.72 -24.96 -15.86
N TYR A 381 25.71 -24.12 -15.65
CA TYR A 381 25.77 -22.84 -16.37
C TYR A 381 27.05 -22.68 -17.19
N TYR A 382 26.89 -21.92 -18.29
CA TYR A 382 27.94 -21.47 -19.18
C TYR A 382 27.82 -19.96 -19.34
N LEU A 383 28.89 -19.25 -18.97
CA LEU A 383 29.06 -17.82 -19.26
C LEU A 383 29.97 -17.68 -20.47
N SER A 384 29.49 -17.01 -21.49
CA SER A 384 30.24 -16.83 -22.73
C SER A 384 30.41 -15.35 -23.08
N ASP A 385 31.55 -14.99 -23.61
CA ASP A 385 31.80 -13.68 -24.22
C ASP A 385 31.37 -13.75 -25.70
N ILE A 386 30.57 -12.79 -26.15
CA ILE A 386 30.05 -12.75 -27.54
C ILE A 386 31.09 -12.10 -28.45
N ASN A 387 31.47 -12.77 -29.53
CA ASN A 387 32.43 -12.24 -30.49
C ASN A 387 31.94 -10.94 -31.13
N GLN A 388 32.74 -9.89 -31.02
CA GLN A 388 32.45 -8.54 -31.55
C GLN A 388 33.38 -8.13 -32.72
N VAL A 389 34.15 -9.04 -33.32
CA VAL A 389 34.97 -8.69 -34.49
C VAL A 389 34.07 -8.51 -35.72
N PRO A 390 33.81 -7.27 -36.16
CA PRO A 390 32.80 -6.99 -37.21
C PRO A 390 33.09 -7.66 -38.55
N GLU A 391 34.35 -7.99 -38.82
CA GLU A 391 34.81 -8.59 -40.08
C GLU A 391 34.88 -10.13 -40.00
N SER A 392 34.56 -10.75 -38.85
CA SER A 392 34.53 -12.21 -38.76
C SER A 392 33.22 -12.75 -39.34
N GLN A 393 33.29 -13.91 -40.03
CA GLN A 393 32.08 -14.60 -40.51
C GLN A 393 31.13 -15.02 -39.37
N ASP A 394 31.65 -15.05 -38.13
CA ASP A 394 30.93 -15.47 -36.91
C ASP A 394 30.62 -14.28 -36.02
N TYR A 395 30.50 -13.07 -36.56
CA TYR A 395 30.12 -11.89 -35.79
C TYR A 395 28.76 -12.07 -35.09
N ALA A 396 28.74 -11.94 -33.80
CA ALA A 396 27.58 -12.15 -32.90
C ALA A 396 27.01 -13.59 -32.85
N ASP A 397 27.50 -14.52 -33.66
CA ASP A 397 27.04 -15.92 -33.67
C ASP A 397 28.01 -16.89 -32.96
N SER A 398 29.28 -16.50 -32.78
CA SER A 398 30.24 -17.28 -32.01
C SER A 398 30.46 -16.70 -30.62
N SER A 399 30.48 -17.56 -29.62
CA SER A 399 30.73 -17.19 -28.23
C SER A 399 31.87 -18.04 -27.64
N ILE A 400 32.72 -17.40 -26.84
CA ILE A 400 33.82 -18.07 -26.12
C ILE A 400 33.38 -18.27 -24.67
N VAL A 401 33.34 -19.50 -24.21
CA VAL A 401 33.02 -19.80 -22.82
C VAL A 401 34.13 -19.25 -21.92
N VAL A 402 33.77 -18.33 -21.04
CA VAL A 402 34.67 -17.67 -20.08
C VAL A 402 34.37 -18.07 -18.65
N GLY A 403 33.32 -18.86 -18.42
CA GLY A 403 33.00 -19.42 -17.12
C GLY A 403 32.02 -20.59 -17.23
N THR A 404 32.20 -21.60 -16.42
CA THR A 404 31.30 -22.74 -16.33
C THR A 404 31.20 -23.20 -14.89
N GLY A 405 30.12 -23.82 -14.51
CA GLY A 405 29.91 -24.34 -13.17
C GLY A 405 28.58 -25.03 -13.02
N ALA A 406 28.40 -25.66 -11.88
CA ALA A 406 27.16 -26.27 -11.49
C ALA A 406 26.83 -25.94 -10.03
N TYR A 407 25.55 -25.90 -9.71
CA TYR A 407 25.09 -25.76 -8.34
C TYR A 407 23.85 -26.62 -8.11
N LEU A 408 23.70 -27.10 -6.88
CA LEU A 408 22.52 -27.82 -6.44
C LEU A 408 22.00 -27.15 -5.17
N ASP A 409 20.86 -26.50 -5.30
CA ASP A 409 20.14 -25.86 -4.21
C ASP A 409 19.09 -26.80 -3.64
N HIS A 410 19.10 -26.95 -2.31
CA HIS A 410 18.12 -27.73 -1.57
C HIS A 410 17.50 -26.93 -0.44
N ALA A 411 16.19 -27.04 -0.27
CA ALA A 411 15.49 -26.55 0.92
C ALA A 411 14.33 -27.43 1.35
N ARG A 412 14.17 -27.57 2.67
CA ARG A 412 13.01 -28.16 3.34
C ARG A 412 12.65 -27.30 4.54
N ASN A 413 11.95 -26.20 4.27
CA ASN A 413 11.57 -25.23 5.29
C ASN A 413 10.12 -25.42 5.69
N SER A 414 9.83 -25.25 6.98
CA SER A 414 8.46 -25.29 7.51
C SER A 414 8.29 -24.30 8.64
N LEU A 415 7.28 -23.46 8.56
CA LEU A 415 6.95 -22.51 9.59
C LEU A 415 5.47 -22.67 10.02
N LYS A 416 5.26 -22.64 11.32
CA LYS A 416 3.94 -22.61 11.95
C LYS A 416 3.86 -21.39 12.83
N ALA A 417 2.94 -20.49 12.51
CA ALA A 417 2.74 -19.27 13.29
C ALA A 417 1.30 -19.23 13.83
N ARG A 418 1.16 -18.89 15.10
CA ARG A 418 -0.11 -18.56 15.71
C ARG A 418 0.03 -17.24 16.44
N VAL A 419 -0.83 -16.26 16.07
CA VAL A 419 -0.90 -14.96 16.73
C VAL A 419 -2.34 -14.74 17.16
N SER A 420 -2.56 -14.56 18.45
CA SER A 420 -3.88 -14.31 19.03
C SER A 420 -3.86 -12.98 19.78
N ALA A 421 -4.85 -12.14 19.58
CA ALA A 421 -4.93 -10.83 20.22
C ALA A 421 -6.31 -10.57 20.79
N PHE A 422 -6.32 -9.84 21.90
CA PHE A 422 -7.50 -9.22 22.48
C PHE A 422 -7.26 -7.72 22.57
N GLU A 423 -8.21 -6.93 22.10
CA GLU A 423 -8.08 -5.47 22.04
C GLU A 423 -9.38 -4.80 22.50
N HIS A 424 -9.23 -3.75 23.31
CA HIS A 424 -10.28 -2.80 23.65
C HIS A 424 -9.91 -1.43 23.10
N ARG A 425 -10.85 -0.75 22.46
CA ARG A 425 -10.74 0.66 22.04
C ARG A 425 -11.97 1.41 22.52
N GLY A 426 -11.77 2.64 23.01
CA GLY A 426 -12.82 3.55 23.40
C GLY A 426 -12.66 4.90 22.74
N THR A 427 -13.77 5.56 22.48
CA THR A 427 -13.82 6.95 22.00
C THR A 427 -14.89 7.70 22.81
N PHE A 428 -14.50 8.83 23.39
CA PHE A 428 -15.41 9.75 24.06
C PHE A 428 -15.39 11.09 23.35
N SER A 429 -16.53 11.51 22.85
CA SER A 429 -16.70 12.76 22.09
C SER A 429 -17.41 13.82 22.93
N ALA A 430 -16.72 14.93 23.15
CA ALA A 430 -17.26 16.16 23.72
C ALA A 430 -17.27 17.26 22.64
N THR A 431 -17.77 18.46 22.95
CA THR A 431 -17.97 19.54 21.98
C THR A 431 -16.67 19.94 21.23
N ARG A 432 -15.53 19.95 21.94
CA ARG A 432 -14.23 20.36 21.37
C ARG A 432 -13.17 19.29 21.50
N HIS A 433 -13.43 18.22 22.25
CA HIS A 433 -12.48 17.16 22.57
C HIS A 433 -13.00 15.83 22.09
N GLN A 434 -12.13 15.02 21.53
CA GLN A 434 -12.38 13.62 21.23
C GLN A 434 -11.27 12.80 21.86
N LEU A 435 -11.55 12.24 23.05
CA LEU A 435 -10.62 11.38 23.74
C LEU A 435 -10.73 9.97 23.20
N GLN A 436 -9.59 9.38 22.84
CA GLN A 436 -9.46 8.00 22.36
C GLN A 436 -8.47 7.25 23.23
N TRP A 437 -8.76 5.97 23.51
CA TRP A 437 -7.87 5.09 24.23
C TRP A 437 -7.98 3.67 23.72
N GLY A 438 -6.94 2.87 23.98
CA GLY A 438 -6.96 1.45 23.66
C GLY A 438 -5.97 0.66 24.47
N LEU A 439 -6.30 -0.62 24.65
CA LEU A 439 -5.46 -1.63 25.28
C LEU A 439 -5.48 -2.88 24.41
N LYS A 440 -4.31 -3.44 24.12
CA LYS A 440 -4.16 -4.66 23.32
C LYS A 440 -3.20 -5.62 24.03
N TYR A 441 -3.62 -6.87 24.15
CA TYR A 441 -2.80 -8.01 24.51
C TYR A 441 -2.65 -8.90 23.29
N GLN A 442 -1.43 -9.36 23.00
CA GLN A 442 -1.12 -10.24 21.87
C GLN A 442 -0.20 -11.36 22.34
N HIS A 443 -0.57 -12.60 22.02
CA HIS A 443 0.22 -13.79 22.25
C HIS A 443 0.69 -14.34 20.90
N GLU A 444 1.99 -14.62 20.79
CA GLU A 444 2.62 -15.15 19.58
C GLU A 444 3.31 -16.47 19.88
N ARG A 445 3.11 -17.44 19.02
CA ARG A 445 3.89 -18.68 18.99
C ARG A 445 4.27 -19.01 17.56
N ILE A 446 5.58 -18.99 17.28
CA ILE A 446 6.13 -19.23 15.96
C ILE A 446 7.17 -20.34 16.09
N SER A 447 6.98 -21.43 15.34
CA SER A 447 7.92 -22.54 15.23
C SER A 447 8.43 -22.61 13.80
N ASP A 448 9.74 -22.56 13.63
CA ASP A 448 10.45 -22.47 12.35
C ASP A 448 11.48 -23.58 12.25
N LEU A 449 11.34 -24.43 11.27
CA LEU A 449 12.29 -25.46 10.88
C LEU A 449 12.92 -25.05 9.55
N VAL A 450 14.23 -24.84 9.56
CA VAL A 450 15.02 -24.51 8.37
C VAL A 450 16.00 -25.64 8.11
N SER A 451 16.03 -26.12 6.88
CA SER A 451 17.03 -27.07 6.40
C SER A 451 17.35 -26.72 4.96
N GLU A 452 18.45 -26.03 4.78
CA GLU A 452 18.93 -25.56 3.47
C GLU A 452 20.38 -25.97 3.29
N TRP A 453 20.73 -26.40 2.10
CA TRP A 453 22.11 -26.54 1.70
C TRP A 453 22.28 -26.27 0.21
N GLU A 454 23.49 -25.87 -0.13
CA GLU A 454 23.90 -25.57 -1.47
C GLU A 454 25.24 -26.27 -1.75
N MET A 455 25.28 -27.01 -2.82
CA MET A 455 26.51 -27.56 -3.37
C MET A 455 26.90 -26.79 -4.61
N ARG A 456 28.17 -26.54 -4.79
CA ARG A 456 28.71 -25.86 -5.99
C ARG A 456 29.92 -26.58 -6.54
N ASP A 457 30.04 -26.54 -7.86
CA ASP A 457 31.24 -26.80 -8.61
C ASP A 457 31.44 -25.71 -9.65
N SER A 458 32.64 -25.21 -9.78
CA SER A 458 33.01 -24.18 -10.78
C SER A 458 34.08 -24.68 -11.73
N THR A 459 34.26 -26.01 -11.85
CA THR A 459 35.26 -26.63 -12.69
C THR A 459 36.68 -26.05 -12.47
N GLY A 460 37.01 -25.69 -11.22
CA GLY A 460 38.32 -25.23 -10.82
C GLY A 460 38.60 -23.74 -10.96
N TYR A 461 37.63 -22.92 -11.34
CA TYR A 461 37.84 -21.49 -11.56
C TYR A 461 37.61 -20.61 -10.32
N SER A 462 36.55 -20.83 -9.55
CA SER A 462 36.19 -19.96 -8.43
C SER A 462 36.14 -20.68 -7.07
N LEU A 463 36.23 -22.00 -7.04
CA LEU A 463 36.27 -22.81 -5.85
C LEU A 463 37.51 -23.68 -5.87
N PRO A 464 38.02 -24.18 -4.71
CA PRO A 464 39.10 -25.14 -4.69
C PRO A 464 38.74 -26.28 -5.61
N SER A 465 39.52 -26.47 -6.63
CA SER A 465 39.35 -27.56 -7.60
C SER A 465 39.45 -28.89 -6.91
N GLY A 466 38.40 -29.58 -6.83
CA GLY A 466 38.37 -30.93 -6.37
C GLY A 466 37.43 -31.68 -7.27
N THR A 467 37.94 -32.35 -8.24
CA THR A 467 37.28 -33.55 -8.73
C THR A 467 35.83 -33.46 -9.21
N ASP A 468 35.34 -34.45 -9.79
CA ASP A 468 34.07 -34.77 -10.40
C ASP A 468 32.84 -34.72 -9.47
N GLN A 469 32.89 -34.00 -8.34
CA GLN A 469 31.81 -33.94 -7.35
C GLN A 469 31.51 -32.51 -6.90
N LEU A 470 30.22 -32.15 -6.81
CA LEU A 470 29.74 -30.94 -6.18
C LEU A 470 30.20 -30.86 -4.71
N SER A 471 30.77 -29.72 -4.32
CA SER A 471 31.20 -29.49 -2.94
C SER A 471 30.14 -28.74 -2.14
N LEU A 472 30.02 -29.10 -0.85
CA LEU A 472 29.14 -28.35 0.05
C LEU A 472 29.65 -26.93 0.23
N TYR A 473 28.89 -25.97 -0.29
CA TYR A 473 29.22 -24.56 -0.28
C TYR A 473 28.55 -23.82 0.88
N ARG A 474 27.29 -24.15 1.16
CA ARG A 474 26.50 -23.54 2.22
C ARG A 474 25.61 -24.58 2.90
N TYR A 475 25.53 -24.49 4.21
CA TYR A 475 24.59 -25.27 5.02
C TYR A 475 23.96 -24.39 6.07
N VAL A 476 22.64 -24.36 6.12
CA VAL A 476 21.86 -23.62 7.11
C VAL A 476 20.82 -24.55 7.71
N SER A 477 20.86 -24.72 9.04
CA SER A 477 19.91 -25.56 9.75
C SER A 477 19.47 -24.86 11.04
N GLY A 478 18.16 -24.81 11.26
CA GLY A 478 17.59 -24.21 12.45
C GLY A 478 16.28 -24.87 12.86
N ASN A 479 16.09 -25.03 14.14
CA ASN A 479 14.82 -25.46 14.72
C ASN A 479 14.48 -24.51 15.87
N ASN A 480 13.72 -23.49 15.55
CA ASN A 480 13.46 -22.38 16.45
C ASN A 480 12.00 -22.37 16.90
N THR A 481 11.77 -22.02 18.15
CA THR A 481 10.45 -21.73 18.66
C THR A 481 10.49 -20.44 19.48
N VAL A 482 9.73 -19.44 19.05
CA VAL A 482 9.55 -18.17 19.75
C VAL A 482 8.14 -18.13 20.32
N VAL A 483 8.05 -17.96 21.63
CA VAL A 483 6.79 -17.73 22.34
C VAL A 483 6.91 -16.38 23.05
N SER A 484 5.98 -15.47 22.80
CA SER A 484 6.06 -14.14 23.36
C SER A 484 4.69 -13.51 23.60
N ASN A 485 4.67 -12.54 24.49
CA ASN A 485 3.51 -11.73 24.82
C ASN A 485 3.83 -10.25 24.61
N ARG A 486 2.91 -9.53 23.98
CA ARG A 486 2.99 -8.08 23.79
C ARG A 486 1.80 -7.43 24.45
N PHE A 487 2.07 -6.39 25.24
CA PHE A 487 1.06 -5.53 25.84
C PHE A 487 1.22 -4.14 25.27
N SER A 488 0.18 -3.56 24.74
CA SER A 488 0.22 -2.19 24.24
C SER A 488 -1.01 -1.40 24.66
N GLY A 489 -0.84 -0.10 24.85
CA GLY A 489 -1.93 0.81 25.16
C GLY A 489 -1.64 2.19 24.61
N PHE A 490 -2.69 2.97 24.37
CA PHE A 490 -2.58 4.36 23.94
C PHE A 490 -3.68 5.22 24.57
N VAL A 491 -3.38 6.51 24.68
CA VAL A 491 -4.33 7.57 24.99
C VAL A 491 -4.03 8.75 24.07
N GLN A 492 -5.07 9.35 23.50
CA GLN A 492 -4.99 10.48 22.60
C GLN A 492 -6.19 11.40 22.79
N ASP A 493 -5.97 12.72 22.70
CA ASP A 493 -7.03 13.71 22.61
C ASP A 493 -6.89 14.52 21.32
N ASN A 494 -8.00 14.69 20.62
CA ASN A 494 -8.16 15.57 19.46
C ASN A 494 -8.95 16.79 19.88
N TRP A 495 -8.29 17.91 20.02
CA TRP A 495 -8.90 19.19 20.37
C TRP A 495 -9.15 20.03 19.12
N THR A 496 -10.42 20.39 18.89
CA THR A 496 -10.83 21.21 17.73
C THR A 496 -11.40 22.53 18.22
N THR A 497 -10.91 23.63 17.64
CA THR A 497 -11.41 24.97 17.96
C THR A 497 -11.56 25.82 16.69
N SER A 498 -12.59 26.65 16.67
CA SER A 498 -12.75 27.68 15.64
C SER A 498 -11.87 28.88 16.00
N ILE A 499 -11.11 29.37 15.05
CA ILE A 499 -10.32 30.59 15.11
C ILE A 499 -10.86 31.58 14.08
N GLU A 500 -10.53 32.86 14.20
CA GLU A 500 -11.16 33.99 13.49
C GLU A 500 -11.34 33.77 11.96
N ASN A 501 -10.40 33.07 11.32
CA ASN A 501 -10.43 32.74 9.89
C ASN A 501 -10.33 31.25 9.59
N GLY A 502 -10.86 30.35 10.42
CA GLY A 502 -10.76 28.93 10.11
C GLY A 502 -11.01 28.00 11.30
N GLU A 503 -10.46 26.81 11.20
CA GLU A 503 -10.58 25.74 12.17
C GLU A 503 -9.21 25.15 12.46
N LEU A 504 -8.84 25.06 13.71
CA LEU A 504 -7.59 24.42 14.16
C LEU A 504 -7.94 23.14 14.91
N THR A 505 -7.36 22.02 14.49
CA THR A 505 -7.40 20.74 15.21
C THR A 505 -6.00 20.36 15.66
N ILE A 506 -5.82 20.09 16.94
CA ILE A 506 -4.57 19.59 17.51
C ILE A 506 -4.85 18.20 18.07
N ALA A 507 -4.07 17.21 17.66
CA ALA A 507 -4.11 15.85 18.18
C ALA A 507 -2.83 15.56 18.93
N GLY A 508 -2.93 15.18 20.20
CA GLY A 508 -1.80 14.80 21.04
C GLY A 508 -2.07 13.45 21.71
N GLY A 509 -1.10 12.55 21.66
CA GLY A 509 -1.25 11.25 22.25
C GLY A 509 0.07 10.56 22.57
N VAL A 510 -0.01 9.52 23.36
CA VAL A 510 1.10 8.65 23.71
C VAL A 510 0.69 7.19 23.59
N ARG A 511 1.58 6.39 23.04
CA ARG A 511 1.47 4.94 22.98
C ARG A 511 2.59 4.30 23.76
N MET A 512 2.27 3.24 24.50
CA MET A 512 3.23 2.42 25.24
C MET A 512 3.09 0.98 24.74
N GLN A 513 4.24 0.28 24.63
CA GLN A 513 4.26 -1.16 24.36
C GLN A 513 5.32 -1.83 25.23
N TYR A 514 4.99 -3.02 25.75
CA TYR A 514 5.87 -3.93 26.44
C TYR A 514 5.92 -5.27 25.71
N TRP A 515 7.12 -5.81 25.51
CA TRP A 515 7.37 -7.13 24.94
C TRP A 515 8.19 -7.98 25.91
N ASP A 516 7.63 -9.11 26.33
CA ASP A 516 8.24 -9.95 27.33
C ASP A 516 9.48 -10.71 26.85
N TYR A 517 9.54 -11.03 25.53
CA TYR A 517 10.63 -11.78 24.94
C TYR A 517 12.02 -11.13 25.13
N ASN A 518 12.09 -9.82 24.95
CA ASN A 518 13.31 -9.04 25.18
C ASN A 518 13.22 -8.07 26.37
N GLN A 519 12.14 -8.16 27.17
CA GLN A 519 11.85 -7.33 28.34
C GLN A 519 11.94 -5.83 28.07
N GLN A 520 11.53 -5.41 26.87
CA GLN A 520 11.63 -4.03 26.42
C GLN A 520 10.31 -3.29 26.55
N THR A 521 10.35 -2.10 27.15
CA THR A 521 9.24 -1.14 27.16
C THR A 521 9.59 0.03 26.26
N ILE A 522 8.67 0.45 25.40
CA ILE A 522 8.83 1.60 24.49
C ILE A 522 7.69 2.58 24.65
N PHE A 523 8.00 3.88 24.48
CA PHE A 523 7.04 4.99 24.55
C PHE A 523 7.12 5.79 23.24
N SER A 524 5.96 6.07 22.66
CA SER A 524 5.79 6.69 21.35
C SER A 524 4.85 7.90 21.43
N PRO A 525 5.33 9.07 21.91
CA PRO A 525 4.55 10.30 21.90
C PRO A 525 4.37 10.81 20.47
N ARG A 526 3.20 11.39 20.19
CA ARG A 526 2.84 11.95 18.87
C ARG A 526 2.02 13.19 19.03
N LEU A 527 2.26 14.16 18.14
CA LEU A 527 1.56 15.44 18.10
C LEU A 527 1.32 15.81 16.65
N SER A 528 0.12 16.24 16.33
CA SER A 528 -0.20 16.80 15.02
C SER A 528 -1.11 18.00 15.15
N ALA A 529 -1.03 18.91 14.17
CA ALA A 529 -1.87 20.08 14.06
C ALA A 529 -2.33 20.24 12.62
N ASN A 530 -3.61 20.48 12.43
CA ASN A 530 -4.24 20.75 11.16
C ASN A 530 -4.97 22.10 11.25
N TRP A 531 -4.53 23.03 10.45
CA TRP A 531 -5.11 24.38 10.39
C TRP A 531 -5.79 24.58 9.03
N LYS A 532 -7.10 24.57 9.01
CA LYS A 532 -7.94 24.90 7.86
C LYS A 532 -8.18 26.40 7.83
N ILE A 533 -7.66 27.09 6.81
CA ILE A 533 -7.64 28.55 6.71
C ILE A 533 -8.70 29.03 5.73
N GLY A 534 -9.31 30.19 6.04
CA GLY A 534 -10.30 30.85 5.21
C GLY A 534 -11.73 30.33 5.42
N ILE A 535 -12.71 31.17 5.08
CA ILE A 535 -14.15 30.86 5.18
C ILE A 535 -14.50 29.65 4.30
N ALA A 536 -13.90 29.56 3.11
CA ALA A 536 -14.07 28.45 2.19
C ALA A 536 -13.21 27.23 2.52
N ARG A 537 -12.32 27.32 3.56
CA ARG A 537 -11.40 26.25 3.98
C ARG A 537 -10.54 25.68 2.84
N ASN A 538 -10.17 26.51 1.89
CA ASN A 538 -9.44 26.11 0.68
C ASN A 538 -7.96 25.84 0.91
N HIS A 539 -7.42 26.26 2.06
CA HIS A 539 -6.04 26.11 2.44
C HIS A 539 -5.96 25.33 3.74
N VAL A 540 -5.12 24.30 3.76
CA VAL A 540 -4.87 23.49 4.97
C VAL A 540 -3.38 23.39 5.20
N ILE A 541 -2.91 23.83 6.37
CA ILE A 541 -1.55 23.59 6.83
C ILE A 541 -1.57 22.44 7.81
N ARG A 542 -0.70 21.45 7.61
CA ARG A 542 -0.56 20.28 8.46
C ARG A 542 0.86 20.22 8.99
N ALA A 543 0.99 19.98 10.29
CA ALA A 543 2.26 19.70 10.92
C ALA A 543 2.13 18.45 11.78
N ALA A 544 3.15 17.59 11.76
CA ALA A 544 3.18 16.42 12.65
C ALA A 544 4.61 16.17 13.13
N TRP A 545 4.69 15.78 14.39
CA TRP A 545 5.88 15.28 15.05
C TRP A 545 5.54 14.02 15.84
N GLY A 546 6.42 13.03 15.83
CA GLY A 546 6.19 11.85 16.65
C GLY A 546 7.35 10.88 16.67
N VAL A 547 7.32 10.04 17.70
CA VAL A 547 8.20 8.89 17.85
C VAL A 547 7.44 7.64 17.43
N TYR A 548 7.98 6.91 16.46
CA TYR A 548 7.42 5.68 15.93
C TYR A 548 8.41 4.55 16.18
N GLN A 549 7.97 3.50 16.84
CA GLN A 549 8.84 2.38 17.19
C GLN A 549 8.21 1.07 16.75
N GLN A 550 9.04 0.15 16.27
CA GLN A 550 8.66 -1.17 15.82
C GLN A 550 9.47 -2.22 16.55
N MET A 551 8.81 -3.08 17.34
CA MET A 551 9.44 -4.26 17.90
C MET A 551 9.80 -5.22 16.76
N PRO A 552 10.96 -5.91 16.85
CA PRO A 552 11.32 -6.89 15.85
C PRO A 552 10.24 -7.95 15.66
N PHE A 553 9.99 -8.32 14.41
CA PHE A 553 9.18 -9.49 14.10
C PHE A 553 10.10 -10.71 13.88
N PHE A 554 9.51 -11.89 13.77
CA PHE A 554 10.26 -13.15 13.80
C PHE A 554 11.45 -13.20 12.82
N LYS A 555 11.29 -12.76 11.55
CA LYS A 555 12.39 -12.77 10.57
C LYS A 555 13.53 -11.82 10.94
N GLU A 556 13.22 -10.70 11.58
CA GLU A 556 14.21 -9.72 12.05
C GLU A 556 15.02 -10.22 13.26
N LEU A 557 14.59 -11.31 13.90
CA LEU A 557 15.34 -11.95 14.98
C LEU A 557 16.28 -13.04 14.46
N LYS A 558 16.13 -13.49 13.21
CA LYS A 558 16.84 -14.63 12.65
C LYS A 558 18.07 -14.17 11.85
N ASN A 559 19.26 -14.65 12.23
CA ASN A 559 20.50 -14.36 11.51
C ASN A 559 20.67 -15.23 10.25
N ARG A 560 21.81 -15.10 9.57
CA ARG A 560 22.11 -15.85 8.33
C ARG A 560 22.24 -17.36 8.55
N GLU A 561 22.60 -17.79 9.74
CA GLU A 561 22.74 -19.19 10.16
C GLU A 561 21.43 -19.79 10.69
N ALA A 562 20.29 -19.09 10.49
CA ALA A 562 18.95 -19.45 10.99
C ALA A 562 18.86 -19.55 12.53
N GLN A 563 19.73 -18.85 13.27
CA GLN A 563 19.69 -18.78 14.73
C GLN A 563 18.94 -17.53 15.18
N ILE A 564 18.25 -17.62 16.32
CA ILE A 564 17.55 -16.48 16.91
C ILE A 564 18.50 -15.67 17.78
N VAL A 565 18.67 -14.39 17.42
CA VAL A 565 19.48 -13.43 18.17
C VAL A 565 18.65 -12.83 19.30
N GLN A 566 19.20 -12.89 20.52
CA GLN A 566 18.57 -12.35 21.71
C GLN A 566 18.87 -10.86 21.86
N GLY A 567 17.96 -10.12 22.51
CA GLY A 567 18.19 -8.71 22.90
C GLY A 567 18.17 -7.70 21.74
N VAL A 568 17.65 -8.07 20.58
CA VAL A 568 17.46 -7.16 19.45
C VAL A 568 16.50 -6.04 19.84
N LYS A 569 16.94 -4.79 19.78
CA LYS A 569 16.15 -3.63 20.22
C LYS A 569 15.08 -3.27 19.19
N ALA A 570 14.01 -2.63 19.70
CA ALA A 570 13.01 -2.02 18.84
C ALA A 570 13.62 -0.94 17.95
N GLN A 571 13.33 -1.01 16.66
CA GLN A 571 13.69 0.02 15.68
C GLN A 571 12.92 1.30 15.98
N LYS A 572 13.50 2.46 15.74
CA LYS A 572 12.93 3.76 16.09
C LYS A 572 13.08 4.77 14.96
N SER A 573 11.98 5.49 14.69
CA SER A 573 11.91 6.60 13.75
C SER A 573 11.32 7.83 14.47
N ILE A 574 12.03 8.95 14.50
CA ILE A 574 11.49 10.24 14.92
C ILE A 574 11.13 11.01 13.64
N GLN A 575 9.86 11.34 13.49
CA GLN A 575 9.34 11.92 12.26
C GLN A 575 8.94 13.39 12.47
N TYR A 576 9.22 14.20 11.46
CA TYR A 576 8.80 15.59 11.31
C TYR A 576 8.14 15.73 9.94
N LEU A 577 6.99 16.35 9.90
CA LEU A 577 6.20 16.51 8.68
C LEU A 577 5.59 17.92 8.67
N LEU A 578 5.69 18.59 7.54
CA LEU A 578 4.99 19.84 7.24
C LEU A 578 4.31 19.73 5.89
N GLY A 579 3.00 19.83 5.87
CA GLY A 579 2.16 19.69 4.67
C GLY A 579 1.36 20.95 4.40
N TYR A 580 1.05 21.18 3.13
CA TYR A 580 0.16 22.22 2.66
C TYR A 580 -0.76 21.68 1.56
N ASP A 581 -2.05 21.89 1.75
CA ASP A 581 -3.08 21.58 0.76
C ASP A 581 -3.75 22.86 0.29
N GLN A 582 -3.99 22.96 -1.01
CA GLN A 582 -4.76 24.03 -1.62
C GLN A 582 -5.83 23.45 -2.53
N VAL A 583 -7.08 23.82 -2.29
CA VAL A 583 -8.19 23.54 -3.20
C VAL A 583 -8.39 24.78 -4.08
N PHE A 584 -8.39 24.58 -5.39
CA PHE A 584 -8.58 25.65 -6.37
C PHE A 584 -9.47 25.18 -7.53
N SER A 585 -10.01 26.11 -8.28
CA SER A 585 -10.80 25.79 -9.48
C SER A 585 -9.94 25.93 -10.73
N ALA A 586 -9.94 24.90 -11.58
CA ALA A 586 -9.35 24.89 -12.90
C ALA A 586 -10.31 24.18 -13.86
N PHE A 587 -10.48 24.70 -15.08
CA PHE A 587 -11.43 24.15 -16.08
C PHE A 587 -12.86 24.05 -15.51
N ASP A 588 -13.29 25.01 -14.68
CA ASP A 588 -14.56 25.03 -13.95
C ASP A 588 -14.81 23.83 -13.02
N ARG A 589 -13.73 23.22 -12.50
CA ARG A 589 -13.76 22.02 -11.64
C ARG A 589 -12.83 22.16 -10.44
N PRO A 590 -13.12 21.46 -9.33
CA PRO A 590 -12.26 21.48 -8.16
C PRO A 590 -11.01 20.63 -8.38
N PHE A 591 -9.86 21.23 -8.14
CA PHE A 591 -8.56 20.57 -8.04
C PHE A 591 -7.98 20.76 -6.65
N ARG A 592 -7.20 19.80 -6.20
CA ARG A 592 -6.41 19.91 -4.96
C ARG A 592 -4.94 19.70 -5.29
N PHE A 593 -4.14 20.66 -4.88
CA PHE A 593 -2.68 20.53 -4.83
C PHE A 593 -2.26 20.22 -3.40
N THR A 594 -1.42 19.20 -3.20
CA THR A 594 -0.87 18.80 -1.92
C THR A 594 0.64 18.79 -2.03
N THR A 595 1.34 19.35 -1.06
CA THR A 595 2.79 19.21 -0.90
C THR A 595 3.13 18.90 0.55
N GLU A 596 4.12 18.03 0.78
CA GLU A 596 4.62 17.66 2.10
C GLU A 596 6.14 17.57 2.11
N VAL A 597 6.76 18.24 3.06
CA VAL A 597 8.18 18.09 3.38
C VAL A 597 8.28 17.24 4.64
N TRP A 598 9.18 16.26 4.63
CA TRP A 598 9.29 15.33 5.74
C TRP A 598 10.74 14.92 6.00
N TYR A 599 11.02 14.60 7.27
CA TYR A 599 12.30 14.08 7.74
C TYR A 599 12.07 12.99 8.78
N LYS A 600 12.81 11.89 8.68
CA LYS A 600 12.83 10.78 9.63
C LYS A 600 14.26 10.58 10.14
N ALA A 601 14.48 10.72 11.46
CA ALA A 601 15.72 10.29 12.12
C ALA A 601 15.53 8.84 12.58
N LEU A 602 16.40 7.94 12.12
CA LEU A 602 16.29 6.50 12.31
C LEU A 602 17.37 6.00 13.26
N SER A 603 17.02 5.10 14.18
CA SER A 603 17.99 4.50 15.12
C SER A 603 17.61 3.07 15.47
N HIS A 604 18.58 2.27 15.92
CA HIS A 604 18.44 0.85 16.18
C HIS A 604 17.87 0.09 14.96
N LEU A 605 18.21 0.54 13.75
CA LEU A 605 17.82 -0.18 12.55
C LEU A 605 18.48 -1.56 12.53
N ILE A 606 17.75 -2.53 12.03
CA ILE A 606 18.26 -3.87 11.72
C ILE A 606 18.64 -3.86 10.24
N PRO A 607 19.93 -3.88 9.89
CA PRO A 607 20.35 -3.89 8.49
C PRO A 607 19.83 -5.14 7.78
N TYR A 608 19.62 -5.04 6.47
CA TYR A 608 19.23 -6.17 5.64
C TYR A 608 19.82 -6.05 4.24
N GLN A 609 19.94 -7.19 3.58
CA GLN A 609 20.32 -7.30 2.17
C GLN A 609 19.20 -7.96 1.37
N ILE A 610 19.15 -7.62 0.08
CA ILE A 610 18.26 -8.28 -0.87
C ILE A 610 19.11 -9.27 -1.69
N ASP A 611 18.89 -10.56 -1.43
CA ASP A 611 19.50 -11.65 -2.15
C ASP A 611 18.46 -12.26 -3.09
N ASN A 612 18.60 -11.95 -4.39
CA ASN A 612 17.61 -12.25 -5.41
C ASN A 612 16.24 -11.61 -5.04
N LEU A 613 15.27 -12.38 -4.56
CA LEU A 613 13.96 -11.90 -4.07
C LEU A 613 13.82 -12.03 -2.55
N ASN A 614 14.82 -12.57 -1.86
CA ASN A 614 14.78 -12.79 -0.42
C ASN A 614 15.37 -11.59 0.33
N ILE A 615 14.71 -11.17 1.39
CA ILE A 615 15.27 -10.21 2.35
C ILE A 615 15.95 -11.01 3.46
N ARG A 616 17.24 -10.76 3.64
CA ARG A 616 18.07 -11.34 4.69
C ARG A 616 18.40 -10.26 5.71
N TYR A 617 17.81 -10.36 6.90
CA TYR A 617 18.09 -9.47 8.02
C TYR A 617 19.42 -9.84 8.69
N ILE A 618 20.07 -8.83 9.30
CA ILE A 618 21.35 -8.95 9.98
C ILE A 618 21.17 -8.45 11.43
N PRO A 619 20.46 -9.22 12.29
CA PRO A 619 20.12 -8.78 13.66
C PRO A 619 21.32 -8.64 14.60
N ASP A 620 22.46 -9.22 14.24
CA ASP A 620 23.73 -9.09 14.98
C ASP A 620 24.37 -7.69 14.82
N GLN A 621 23.90 -6.91 13.87
CA GLN A 621 24.34 -5.54 13.60
C GLN A 621 23.23 -4.54 13.88
N GLN A 622 23.61 -3.32 14.20
CA GLN A 622 22.70 -2.18 14.35
C GLN A 622 23.13 -1.05 13.43
N ALA A 623 22.16 -0.27 12.97
CA ALA A 623 22.45 0.93 12.20
C ALA A 623 21.67 2.13 12.72
N ILE A 624 22.21 3.31 12.45
CA ILE A 624 21.52 4.59 12.51
C ILE A 624 21.28 5.08 11.10
N GLY A 625 20.32 5.98 10.90
CA GLY A 625 20.04 6.43 9.53
C GLY A 625 19.13 7.64 9.49
N TYR A 626 18.79 8.03 8.28
CA TYR A 626 17.78 9.04 8.03
C TYR A 626 17.04 8.78 6.71
N ALA A 627 15.84 9.34 6.63
CA ALA A 627 15.13 9.48 5.37
C ALA A 627 14.53 10.89 5.31
N THR A 628 14.60 11.53 4.15
CA THR A 628 14.09 12.90 3.95
C THR A 628 13.56 13.05 2.53
N GLY A 629 12.59 13.93 2.37
CA GLY A 629 12.05 14.17 1.05
C GLY A 629 10.95 15.22 1.00
N ILE A 630 10.49 15.41 -0.22
CA ILE A 630 9.35 16.27 -0.55
C ILE A 630 8.43 15.53 -1.50
N ASP A 631 7.15 15.58 -1.18
CA ASP A 631 6.08 14.94 -1.95
C ASP A 631 5.17 16.00 -2.55
N PHE A 632 4.73 15.77 -3.79
CA PHE A 632 3.77 16.60 -4.50
C PHE A 632 2.64 15.74 -5.04
N LYS A 633 1.41 16.22 -4.97
CA LYS A 633 0.25 15.59 -5.60
C LYS A 633 -0.67 16.67 -6.14
N ILE A 634 -1.14 16.46 -7.35
CA ILE A 634 -2.26 17.21 -7.92
C ILE A 634 -3.37 16.23 -8.25
N ASN A 635 -4.55 16.43 -7.71
CA ASN A 635 -5.71 15.60 -8.00
C ASN A 635 -6.94 16.46 -8.32
N GLY A 636 -7.80 15.97 -9.20
CA GLY A 636 -9.03 16.63 -9.58
C GLY A 636 -9.81 15.82 -10.61
N GLU A 637 -10.92 16.39 -11.04
CA GLU A 637 -11.76 15.83 -12.09
C GLU A 637 -11.39 16.48 -13.44
N PHE A 638 -10.53 15.83 -14.22
CA PHE A 638 -10.26 16.26 -15.60
C PHE A 638 -11.48 16.06 -16.48
N VAL A 639 -12.31 15.07 -16.16
CA VAL A 639 -13.60 14.79 -16.75
C VAL A 639 -14.65 14.68 -15.63
N PRO A 640 -15.90 15.19 -15.80
CA PRO A 640 -16.91 15.12 -14.76
C PRO A 640 -17.14 13.71 -14.24
N GLY A 641 -17.02 13.53 -12.91
CA GLY A 641 -17.21 12.25 -12.25
C GLY A 641 -16.05 11.26 -12.35
N ALA A 642 -14.90 11.65 -12.96
CA ALA A 642 -13.69 10.82 -13.04
C ALA A 642 -12.50 11.51 -12.35
N GLN A 643 -12.17 11.03 -11.15
CA GLN A 643 -11.00 11.54 -10.41
C GLN A 643 -9.70 10.98 -10.96
N SER A 644 -8.72 11.84 -11.14
CA SER A 644 -7.38 11.50 -11.59
C SER A 644 -6.34 12.27 -10.80
N TRP A 645 -5.12 11.78 -10.70
CA TRP A 645 -4.01 12.49 -10.05
C TRP A 645 -2.65 12.13 -10.60
N ALA A 646 -1.71 13.05 -10.44
CA ALA A 646 -0.29 12.83 -10.60
C ALA A 646 0.40 13.05 -9.26
N SER A 647 1.40 12.22 -8.97
CA SER A 647 2.23 12.29 -7.76
C SER A 647 3.70 12.29 -8.14
N LEU A 648 4.49 13.13 -7.47
CA LEU A 648 5.94 13.18 -7.59
C LEU A 648 6.54 13.19 -6.19
N SER A 649 7.49 12.30 -5.94
CA SER A 649 8.25 12.24 -4.69
C SER A 649 9.74 12.30 -4.98
N LEU A 650 10.43 13.20 -4.30
CA LEU A 650 11.87 13.32 -4.29
C LEU A 650 12.37 12.99 -2.89
N MET A 651 13.21 11.97 -2.76
CA MET A 651 13.66 11.51 -1.44
C MET A 651 15.09 11.02 -1.44
N LYS A 652 15.65 10.93 -0.24
CA LYS A 652 16.94 10.29 0.04
C LYS A 652 16.84 9.51 1.34
N THR A 653 17.38 8.27 1.36
CA THR A 653 17.47 7.48 2.60
C THR A 653 18.80 6.77 2.67
N GLU A 654 19.48 6.91 3.80
CA GLU A 654 20.79 6.32 4.07
C GLU A 654 20.83 5.75 5.48
N GLU A 655 21.75 4.79 5.68
CA GLU A 655 22.03 4.16 6.97
C GLU A 655 23.54 4.05 7.17
N ASP A 656 23.97 4.09 8.42
CA ASP A 656 25.35 3.90 8.87
C ASP A 656 25.35 2.70 9.82
N ILE A 657 26.01 1.62 9.42
CA ILE A 657 26.10 0.38 10.19
C ILE A 657 27.16 0.56 11.25
N ILE A 658 26.76 0.43 12.51
CA ILE A 658 27.65 0.70 13.64
C ILE A 658 28.77 -0.33 13.69
N GLY A 659 30.02 0.15 13.53
CA GLY A 659 31.23 -0.64 13.68
C GLY A 659 31.67 -1.41 12.43
N ASP A 660 31.00 -1.23 11.29
CA ASP A 660 31.49 -1.77 10.02
C ASP A 660 32.78 -1.02 9.59
N PHE A 661 33.70 -1.74 8.99
CA PHE A 661 34.94 -1.19 8.42
C PHE A 661 35.51 -2.12 7.35
N TYR A 662 36.30 -1.59 6.45
CA TYR A 662 37.14 -2.37 5.56
C TYR A 662 38.61 -1.97 5.71
N LEU A 663 39.47 -2.91 5.37
CA LEU A 663 40.92 -2.69 5.40
C LEU A 663 41.37 -2.13 4.04
N LYS A 664 42.05 -1.00 4.07
CA LYS A 664 42.66 -0.38 2.90
C LYS A 664 44.18 -0.36 3.08
N GLU A 665 44.90 -0.70 2.02
CA GLU A 665 46.37 -0.57 2.06
C GLU A 665 46.79 0.89 2.21
N ASN A 666 47.72 1.15 3.09
CA ASN A 666 48.32 2.47 3.27
C ASN A 666 48.99 2.96 1.97
N VAL A 667 48.94 4.27 1.72
CA VAL A 667 49.61 4.91 0.58
C VAL A 667 51.15 4.59 0.56
N ALA A 668 51.72 4.24 1.69
CA ALA A 668 53.13 3.86 1.82
C ALA A 668 53.42 2.36 1.56
N GLY A 669 52.38 1.51 1.35
CA GLY A 669 52.54 0.08 1.13
C GLY A 669 53.09 -0.72 2.35
N THR A 670 53.10 -0.13 3.54
CA THR A 670 53.68 -0.71 4.74
C THR A 670 52.72 -1.29 5.76
N GLY A 671 51.39 -1.28 5.42
CA GLY A 671 50.35 -1.78 6.32
C GLY A 671 48.94 -1.46 5.84
N THR A 672 47.94 -1.90 6.58
CA THR A 672 46.50 -1.65 6.30
C THR A 672 45.91 -0.72 7.36
N GLU A 673 45.05 0.20 6.96
CA GLU A 673 44.26 1.05 7.84
C GLU A 673 42.80 0.66 7.79
N LYS A 674 42.06 0.84 8.90
CA LYS A 674 40.61 0.66 8.95
C LYS A 674 39.92 1.89 8.40
N VAL A 675 39.08 1.69 7.37
CA VAL A 675 38.25 2.75 6.83
C VAL A 675 36.80 2.42 7.16
N TYR A 676 36.11 3.38 7.77
CA TYR A 676 34.69 3.29 8.11
C TYR A 676 33.87 3.88 6.96
N PRO A 677 32.93 3.10 6.37
CA PRO A 677 32.16 3.54 5.21
C PRO A 677 31.23 4.72 5.49
N GLY A 678 30.73 4.83 6.76
CA GLY A 678 29.74 5.84 7.13
C GLY A 678 28.39 5.62 6.47
N TYR A 679 27.69 6.69 6.11
CA TYR A 679 26.37 6.61 5.53
C TYR A 679 26.36 5.99 4.14
N ILE A 680 25.64 4.89 3.98
CA ILE A 680 25.40 4.16 2.73
C ILE A 680 23.92 4.18 2.35
N PRO A 681 23.55 4.11 1.07
CA PRO A 681 22.15 4.04 0.66
C PRO A 681 21.44 2.83 1.27
N ARG A 682 20.23 3.04 1.82
CA ARG A 682 19.36 1.92 2.19
C ARG A 682 18.85 1.20 0.94
N PRO A 683 18.51 -0.11 1.01
CA PRO A 683 17.97 -0.85 -0.14
C PRO A 683 16.73 -0.21 -0.78
N THR A 684 16.00 0.61 -0.04
CA THR A 684 14.81 1.35 -0.48
C THR A 684 15.11 2.77 -1.00
N ASP A 685 16.39 3.16 -1.19
CA ASP A 685 16.78 4.50 -1.63
C ASP A 685 16.44 4.74 -3.12
N GLN A 686 15.17 5.00 -3.38
CA GLN A 686 14.65 5.37 -4.70
C GLN A 686 14.41 6.89 -4.76
N ARG A 687 15.36 7.62 -5.35
CA ARG A 687 15.48 9.09 -5.28
C ARG A 687 14.32 9.85 -5.89
N VAL A 688 13.73 9.33 -6.95
CA VAL A 688 12.62 9.95 -7.69
C VAL A 688 11.56 8.91 -7.94
N ASN A 689 10.33 9.17 -7.53
CA ASN A 689 9.15 8.40 -7.85
C ASN A 689 8.11 9.31 -8.47
N PHE A 690 7.65 8.95 -9.66
CA PHE A 690 6.54 9.61 -10.33
C PHE A 690 5.47 8.58 -10.64
N SER A 691 4.22 8.93 -10.35
CA SER A 691 3.08 8.10 -10.71
C SER A 691 1.92 8.95 -11.22
N LEU A 692 1.17 8.38 -12.14
CA LEU A 692 -0.05 8.94 -12.69
C LEU A 692 -1.16 7.91 -12.58
N PHE A 693 -2.28 8.29 -12.02
CA PHE A 693 -3.53 7.57 -12.07
C PHE A 693 -4.53 8.43 -12.85
N PHE A 694 -5.01 7.90 -13.97
CA PHE A 694 -5.94 8.60 -14.84
C PHE A 694 -7.18 7.74 -15.11
N GLN A 695 -8.34 8.34 -14.99
CA GLN A 695 -9.62 7.73 -15.38
C GLN A 695 -10.41 8.73 -16.25
N ASP A 696 -11.09 8.18 -17.25
CA ASP A 696 -11.93 8.94 -18.15
C ASP A 696 -13.08 8.09 -18.67
N TYR A 697 -14.11 8.75 -19.19
CA TYR A 697 -15.16 8.15 -19.98
C TYR A 697 -14.94 8.51 -21.45
N PHE A 698 -15.16 7.55 -22.34
CA PHE A 698 -14.95 7.79 -23.77
C PHE A 698 -15.92 8.87 -24.26
N PRO A 699 -15.45 9.93 -24.95
CA PRO A 699 -16.28 11.03 -25.42
C PRO A 699 -17.47 10.51 -26.24
N GLY A 700 -18.69 10.91 -25.87
CA GLY A 700 -19.94 10.43 -26.50
C GLY A 700 -20.41 9.03 -26.10
N TYR A 701 -19.60 8.25 -25.35
CA TYR A 701 -19.93 6.89 -24.92
C TYR A 701 -19.67 6.70 -23.41
N PRO A 702 -20.49 7.24 -22.51
CA PRO A 702 -20.27 7.19 -21.06
C PRO A 702 -20.32 5.76 -20.47
N SER A 703 -20.78 4.77 -21.24
CA SER A 703 -20.72 3.35 -20.89
C SER A 703 -19.33 2.75 -21.03
N VAL A 704 -18.39 3.45 -21.70
CA VAL A 704 -17.01 3.02 -21.87
C VAL A 704 -16.13 3.85 -20.94
N LYS A 705 -15.50 3.19 -19.97
CA LYS A 705 -14.56 3.78 -19.02
C LYS A 705 -13.13 3.36 -19.41
N MET A 706 -12.22 4.30 -19.41
CA MET A 706 -10.78 4.09 -19.54
C MET A 706 -10.12 4.33 -18.18
N SER A 707 -9.11 3.55 -17.85
CA SER A 707 -8.21 3.76 -16.72
C SER A 707 -6.77 3.53 -17.14
N MET A 708 -5.84 4.33 -16.62
CA MET A 708 -4.42 4.21 -16.89
C MET A 708 -3.64 4.45 -15.60
N THR A 709 -2.64 3.62 -15.37
CA THR A 709 -1.61 3.86 -14.36
C THR A 709 -0.25 3.94 -15.02
N LEU A 710 0.54 4.93 -14.61
CA LEU A 710 1.93 5.06 -15.02
C LEU A 710 2.80 5.09 -13.76
N PHE A 711 3.89 4.35 -13.80
CA PHE A 711 4.89 4.30 -12.75
C PHE A 711 6.27 4.56 -13.32
N TYR A 712 7.00 5.46 -12.67
CA TYR A 712 8.43 5.68 -12.86
C TYR A 712 9.10 5.71 -11.50
N GLY A 713 10.05 4.80 -11.29
CA GLY A 713 10.91 4.76 -10.12
C GLY A 713 12.38 4.85 -10.52
N SER A 714 13.14 5.77 -9.92
CA SER A 714 14.56 5.87 -10.19
C SER A 714 15.32 4.65 -9.64
N ARG A 715 16.58 4.56 -9.99
CA ARG A 715 17.49 3.45 -9.73
C ARG A 715 17.65 3.11 -8.26
N LEU A 716 17.35 1.86 -7.87
CA LEU A 716 17.63 1.32 -6.52
C LEU A 716 19.08 0.86 -6.39
N PRO A 717 19.69 0.94 -5.18
CA PRO A 717 21.01 0.38 -4.92
C PRO A 717 20.99 -1.14 -4.90
N PHE A 718 22.10 -1.76 -5.31
CA PHE A 718 22.31 -3.20 -5.21
C PHE A 718 23.80 -3.53 -5.18
N GLY A 719 24.12 -4.73 -4.76
CA GLY A 719 25.48 -5.27 -4.74
C GLY A 719 25.50 -6.79 -4.63
N PRO A 720 26.68 -7.40 -4.50
CA PRO A 720 26.82 -8.85 -4.36
C PRO A 720 26.17 -9.33 -3.05
N PRO A 721 25.32 -10.37 -3.06
CA PRO A 721 24.51 -10.78 -1.89
C PRO A 721 25.35 -11.34 -0.73
N GLN A 722 26.59 -11.69 -0.94
CA GLN A 722 27.53 -12.17 0.07
C GLN A 722 28.53 -11.12 0.52
N GLY A 723 28.50 -9.93 -0.12
CA GLY A 723 29.32 -8.79 0.24
C GLY A 723 28.81 -8.07 1.49
N GLU A 724 29.65 -7.22 2.04
CA GLU A 724 29.24 -6.28 3.09
C GLU A 724 28.32 -5.21 2.51
N ARG A 725 27.42 -4.67 3.31
CA ARG A 725 26.41 -3.69 2.87
C ARG A 725 27.00 -2.45 2.19
N TYR A 726 28.19 -2.02 2.59
CA TYR A 726 28.88 -0.87 1.95
C TYR A 726 29.34 -1.15 0.51
N MET A 727 29.32 -2.41 0.05
CA MET A 727 29.60 -2.79 -1.34
C MET A 727 28.39 -2.61 -2.25
N ASP A 728 27.20 -2.33 -1.73
CA ASP A 728 25.96 -2.10 -2.50
C ASP A 728 25.98 -0.71 -3.16
N THR A 729 26.97 -0.49 -4.02
CA THR A 729 27.25 0.81 -4.67
C THR A 729 26.67 0.91 -6.08
N PHE A 730 26.28 -0.20 -6.68
CA PHE A 730 25.66 -0.23 -8.01
C PHE A 730 24.21 0.28 -7.95
N ARG A 731 23.72 0.73 -9.10
CA ARG A 731 22.33 1.19 -9.26
C ARG A 731 21.64 0.42 -10.37
N MET A 732 20.50 -0.20 -10.07
CA MET A 732 19.64 -0.89 -11.03
C MET A 732 19.14 0.07 -12.10
N PRO A 733 18.72 -0.41 -13.28
CA PRO A 733 17.93 0.39 -14.22
C PRO A 733 16.66 0.97 -13.56
N PRO A 734 16.13 2.11 -14.02
CA PRO A 734 14.91 2.67 -13.48
C PRO A 734 13.70 1.78 -13.81
N TYR A 735 12.78 1.64 -12.87
CA TYR A 735 11.50 0.97 -13.08
C TYR A 735 10.55 1.89 -13.86
N ARG A 736 9.95 1.38 -14.94
CA ARG A 736 9.05 2.13 -15.81
C ARG A 736 7.92 1.23 -16.29
N ARG A 737 6.68 1.64 -16.07
CA ARG A 737 5.53 0.82 -16.45
C ARG A 737 4.29 1.66 -16.74
N VAL A 738 3.56 1.28 -17.76
CA VAL A 738 2.24 1.82 -18.07
C VAL A 738 1.26 0.66 -18.26
N ASP A 739 0.17 0.68 -17.48
CA ASP A 739 -0.94 -0.26 -17.62
C ASP A 739 -2.20 0.52 -18.02
N VAL A 740 -2.97 -0.02 -18.96
CA VAL A 740 -4.18 0.62 -19.48
C VAL A 740 -5.34 -0.37 -19.43
N GLY A 741 -6.50 0.10 -19.01
CA GLY A 741 -7.72 -0.68 -18.97
C GLY A 741 -8.88 0.05 -19.67
N PHE A 742 -9.69 -0.71 -20.37
CA PHE A 742 -10.98 -0.27 -20.90
C PHE A 742 -12.07 -1.18 -20.36
N SER A 743 -13.16 -0.60 -19.92
CA SER A 743 -14.34 -1.37 -19.53
C SER A 743 -15.60 -0.79 -20.17
N LYS A 744 -16.48 -1.67 -20.63
CA LYS A 744 -17.76 -1.30 -21.24
C LYS A 744 -18.90 -1.94 -20.47
N ASP A 745 -19.85 -1.13 -20.04
CA ASP A 745 -21.11 -1.63 -19.51
C ASP A 745 -21.98 -2.17 -20.65
N LEU A 746 -22.33 -3.45 -20.57
CA LEU A 746 -23.21 -4.13 -21.50
C LEU A 746 -24.68 -3.97 -21.07
N ILE A 747 -24.91 -3.99 -19.74
CA ILE A 747 -26.19 -3.73 -19.12
C ILE A 747 -25.96 -2.62 -18.10
N ASP A 748 -26.56 -1.44 -18.38
CA ASP A 748 -26.44 -0.24 -17.54
C ASP A 748 -27.60 -0.20 -16.56
N LYS A 749 -27.30 0.04 -15.27
CA LYS A 749 -28.28 0.21 -14.19
C LYS A 749 -29.38 1.23 -14.49
N ASN A 750 -29.09 2.24 -15.30
CA ASN A 750 -29.97 3.40 -15.52
C ASN A 750 -30.83 3.33 -16.79
N LYS A 751 -30.52 2.46 -17.75
CA LYS A 751 -31.19 2.45 -19.07
C LYS A 751 -31.90 1.16 -19.43
N ASN A 752 -31.32 -0.01 -19.14
CA ASN A 752 -31.83 -1.30 -19.63
C ASN A 752 -32.00 -2.36 -18.52
N SER A 753 -31.72 -2.06 -17.25
CA SER A 753 -31.69 -3.05 -16.16
C SER A 753 -33.06 -3.66 -15.91
N ASN A 754 -34.15 -2.89 -15.99
CA ASN A 754 -35.51 -3.36 -15.68
C ASN A 754 -35.97 -4.57 -16.51
N GLN A 755 -35.53 -4.71 -17.76
CA GLN A 755 -35.92 -5.83 -18.63
C GLN A 755 -35.14 -7.11 -18.28
N TYR A 756 -33.84 -7.00 -18.06
CA TYR A 756 -32.96 -8.13 -17.72
C TYR A 756 -33.09 -8.56 -16.26
N GLU A 757 -33.37 -7.61 -15.35
CA GLU A 757 -33.64 -7.89 -13.95
C GLU A 757 -34.93 -8.70 -13.79
N LYS A 758 -36.01 -8.33 -14.48
CA LYS A 758 -37.28 -9.08 -14.46
C LYS A 758 -37.17 -10.49 -15.06
N LYS A 759 -36.29 -10.68 -16.05
CA LYS A 759 -36.19 -11.96 -16.78
C LYS A 759 -35.13 -12.91 -16.21
N PHE A 760 -33.98 -12.37 -15.75
CA PHE A 760 -32.82 -13.16 -15.39
C PHE A 760 -32.21 -12.76 -14.01
N GLY A 761 -32.78 -11.78 -13.31
CA GLY A 761 -32.24 -11.25 -12.07
C GLY A 761 -30.92 -10.45 -12.25
N ILE A 762 -30.52 -10.14 -13.50
CA ILE A 762 -29.23 -9.46 -13.80
C ILE A 762 -29.44 -7.96 -13.72
N LYS A 763 -28.74 -7.31 -12.76
CA LYS A 763 -28.74 -5.86 -12.54
C LYS A 763 -27.64 -5.11 -13.30
N GLY A 764 -26.62 -5.81 -13.76
CA GLY A 764 -25.52 -5.22 -14.51
C GLY A 764 -24.63 -6.28 -15.13
N ALA A 765 -24.01 -5.96 -16.27
CA ALA A 765 -22.98 -6.77 -16.89
C ALA A 765 -21.96 -5.86 -17.56
N TRP A 766 -20.69 -6.22 -17.52
CA TRP A 766 -19.61 -5.48 -18.16
C TRP A 766 -18.55 -6.40 -18.74
N ILE A 767 -17.84 -5.90 -19.74
CA ILE A 767 -16.63 -6.50 -20.29
C ILE A 767 -15.46 -5.54 -20.05
N GLY A 768 -14.32 -6.09 -19.67
CA GLY A 768 -13.07 -5.36 -19.45
C GLY A 768 -11.95 -5.89 -20.35
N PHE A 769 -11.15 -4.99 -20.87
CA PHE A 769 -9.90 -5.23 -21.59
C PHE A 769 -8.78 -4.52 -20.83
N GLU A 770 -7.75 -5.25 -20.43
CA GLU A 770 -6.60 -4.71 -19.71
C GLU A 770 -5.32 -5.05 -20.48
N LEU A 771 -4.47 -4.05 -20.65
CA LEU A 771 -3.16 -4.17 -21.28
C LEU A 771 -2.10 -3.79 -20.25
N TYR A 772 -1.35 -4.75 -19.82
CA TYR A 772 -0.26 -4.59 -18.86
C TYR A 772 1.06 -4.39 -19.57
N ASN A 773 1.91 -3.53 -19.02
CA ASN A 773 3.22 -3.16 -19.56
C ASN A 773 3.12 -2.76 -21.05
N LEU A 774 2.36 -1.70 -21.34
CA LEU A 774 2.02 -1.23 -22.71
C LEU A 774 3.25 -1.14 -23.63
N PHE A 775 4.38 -0.69 -23.12
CA PHE A 775 5.60 -0.46 -23.89
C PHE A 775 6.57 -1.66 -23.91
N ASP A 776 6.19 -2.77 -23.26
CA ASP A 776 6.98 -4.01 -23.19
C ASP A 776 8.41 -3.77 -22.62
N ILE A 777 8.49 -2.97 -21.55
CA ILE A 777 9.77 -2.60 -20.94
C ILE A 777 10.23 -3.73 -20.02
N ASN A 778 11.46 -4.20 -20.21
CA ASN A 778 12.10 -5.15 -19.31
C ASN A 778 12.56 -4.45 -18.03
N ASN A 779 11.75 -4.54 -16.97
CA ASN A 779 12.07 -4.01 -15.65
C ASN A 779 12.86 -5.04 -14.86
N THR A 780 14.04 -4.66 -14.36
CA THR A 780 14.88 -5.55 -13.54
C THR A 780 14.38 -5.55 -12.10
N ILE A 781 14.14 -6.75 -11.55
CA ILE A 781 13.74 -6.91 -10.14
C ILE A 781 14.90 -7.31 -9.23
N SER A 782 15.82 -8.12 -9.75
CA SER A 782 16.97 -8.64 -9.02
C SER A 782 18.09 -9.06 -9.98
N TYR A 783 19.20 -9.48 -9.43
CA TYR A 783 20.32 -10.02 -10.18
C TYR A 783 20.70 -11.38 -9.64
N PHE A 784 21.07 -12.27 -10.56
CA PHE A 784 21.77 -13.50 -10.27
C PHE A 784 23.27 -13.28 -10.47
N TRP A 785 24.09 -13.64 -9.47
CA TRP A 785 25.52 -13.37 -9.50
C TRP A 785 26.29 -14.64 -9.85
N ILE A 786 27.19 -14.53 -10.82
CA ILE A 786 28.05 -15.61 -11.30
C ILE A 786 29.49 -15.13 -11.39
N SER A 787 30.42 -16.05 -11.28
CA SER A 787 31.86 -15.76 -11.45
C SER A 787 32.36 -16.31 -12.78
N ASP A 788 33.27 -15.58 -13.42
CA ASP A 788 34.02 -16.03 -14.57
C ASP A 788 35.35 -16.75 -14.16
N ILE A 789 36.10 -17.20 -15.13
CA ILE A 789 37.41 -17.88 -14.93
C ILE A 789 38.47 -17.00 -14.26
N LYS A 790 38.28 -15.68 -14.23
CA LYS A 790 39.15 -14.72 -13.54
C LYS A 790 38.64 -14.38 -12.14
N ASN A 791 37.62 -15.09 -11.69
CA ASN A 791 36.91 -14.83 -10.42
C ASN A 791 36.26 -13.42 -10.37
N GLN A 792 35.94 -12.84 -11.53
CA GLN A 792 35.19 -11.61 -11.61
C GLN A 792 33.70 -11.93 -11.54
N MET A 793 32.98 -11.19 -10.68
CA MET A 793 31.55 -11.38 -10.50
C MET A 793 30.74 -10.60 -11.55
N HIS A 794 29.80 -11.29 -12.17
CA HIS A 794 28.89 -10.72 -13.15
C HIS A 794 27.46 -10.79 -12.62
N ALA A 795 26.73 -9.67 -12.74
CA ALA A 795 25.34 -9.54 -12.32
C ALA A 795 24.40 -9.81 -13.51
N VAL A 796 23.79 -10.99 -13.55
CA VAL A 796 22.82 -11.37 -14.60
C VAL A 796 21.42 -10.89 -14.17
N PRO A 797 20.74 -10.01 -14.96
CA PRO A 797 19.45 -9.45 -14.56
C PRO A 797 18.34 -10.49 -14.59
N ASN A 798 17.42 -10.40 -13.64
CA ASN A 798 16.11 -11.03 -13.68
C ASN A 798 15.06 -9.98 -14.01
N TYR A 799 14.33 -10.20 -15.10
CA TYR A 799 13.31 -9.27 -15.56
C TYR A 799 11.92 -9.65 -15.06
N LEU A 800 11.10 -8.63 -14.81
CA LEU A 800 9.68 -8.74 -14.50
C LEU A 800 8.85 -9.05 -15.75
N THR A 801 7.52 -9.03 -15.59
CA THR A 801 6.60 -9.45 -16.66
C THR A 801 6.64 -8.54 -17.89
N GLY A 802 6.71 -9.14 -19.08
CA GLY A 802 6.51 -8.47 -20.35
C GLY A 802 5.05 -8.05 -20.58
N ARG A 803 4.76 -7.56 -21.78
CA ARG A 803 3.40 -7.13 -22.15
C ARG A 803 2.42 -8.29 -22.09
N ARG A 804 1.24 -8.04 -21.46
CA ARG A 804 0.14 -9.02 -21.37
C ARG A 804 -1.22 -8.36 -21.52
N ILE A 805 -2.14 -9.13 -22.10
CA ILE A 805 -3.54 -8.77 -22.29
C ILE A 805 -4.39 -9.61 -21.34
N ASN A 806 -5.34 -8.98 -20.66
CA ASN A 806 -6.34 -9.65 -19.84
C ASN A 806 -7.74 -9.23 -20.28
N LEU A 807 -8.59 -10.20 -20.51
CA LEU A 807 -10.02 -9.98 -20.77
C LEU A 807 -10.79 -10.40 -19.55
N LYS A 808 -11.77 -9.59 -19.16
CA LYS A 808 -12.64 -9.82 -18.01
C LYS A 808 -14.10 -9.73 -18.41
N LEU A 809 -14.93 -10.56 -17.82
CA LEU A 809 -16.38 -10.49 -17.89
C LEU A 809 -16.92 -10.47 -16.47
N GLY A 810 -17.77 -9.50 -16.17
CA GLY A 810 -18.41 -9.38 -14.87
C GLY A 810 -19.93 -9.28 -14.99
N ILE A 811 -20.63 -9.92 -14.04
CA ILE A 811 -22.09 -9.93 -13.94
C ILE A 811 -22.49 -9.57 -12.50
N ARG A 812 -23.52 -8.73 -12.36
CA ARG A 812 -24.13 -8.38 -11.07
C ARG A 812 -25.61 -8.77 -11.05
N PHE A 813 -25.98 -9.42 -9.95
CA PHE A 813 -27.37 -9.86 -9.67
C PHE A 813 -28.01 -9.05 -8.55
#